data_6036f7f48b9524a75887a4e589a1b8f1
#
_entry.id   6036f7f48b9524a75887a4e589a1b8f1
#
_cell.length_a   1.000
_cell.length_b   1.000
_cell.length_c   1.000
_cell.angle_alpha   90.00
_cell.angle_beta   90.00
_cell.angle_gamma   90.00
#
_symmetry.space_group_name_H-M   'P 1'
#
loop_
_entity.id
_entity.type
_entity.pdbx_description
1 polymer ?
#
loop_
_entity_poly.entity_id
_entity_poly.type
_entity_poly.pdbx_seq_one_letter_code
_entity_poly.pdbx_strand_id
1 'polypeptide(L)'
;MPRRGIGPLPWASAHHTRAAKPRKGRQCARVSIPILPPPLCYHPPAMRLSLSEIRASAMRFAAEWTDAASERADAQTFWTDLFAVFGIKRRSVASFEEKVRNLGGKYDRIDVFYSGIMLGEHKSRGEDLSKAASQAFDYVQSLTREGRHNEVPKFIVVSDFARIVVYDLDAKDPSHPAASFKTAKLHENIKHLGFLSGYTTRPVDPEDPINIEAVEILGDLHDALEKGGYSGHKLERFLVRVLFCLFAEDTGILDPDAFKAMVESTHADGRDLGAMLARLFDVLNTDKPERPRSLPDELKDLPYVNGDLFAEDLGFADFTRAMRDALLACCNLNWAAISPAVFGSLFQSIMAGEEGRKKRRQIGAHYTSERDIMKLARSLFLDDLKAELASCGKDKKKLAAFQDKLASLRFLDPACGCGNFLVVTYRELRLLEIEALQLLHPPGQRQERLNLDAWLKVDVDQMHGIEIEEWPARIAEVAMWLIDHQMNQKVGEAFGQPVLRLPLKKSAKIHVGNALQTDWNTVLPAKRCSFLLGNPPFIGHHLQTPAQKQDQNRIWEGVDASGVLDFVTCWYAVAAQYIRGTSVRVAFVSTNSISQGEQPGIFWPTLLAKGVIIQLAHRTFKWESEARGKAHVHVVIIGFGVHDIAPKTLWEYEKDDGDHGKMTMVRQISPYLFEGPPALLSNRSDPICAVPGMRYGNKPTDGGHFLMTPEERAELLKAEPAAMKYVRRYIGAEEFMNGIDRYCLWLPDIPPSELRAMPLVAARVQAVRDFRLASKAATTREYANYPTRFRQIAQAPARCPRRSRPRGGQVLPPRPLHQRTRPRRIPLRPLAGPHPPPHRPPPTPPAAA
;
A
#
# COMPACT_ATOMS: atom_id res chain seq x y z
N MET A 1 25.46 -60.64 15.93
CA MET A 1 26.59 -61.48 15.45
C MET A 1 26.26 -62.14 14.15
N PRO A 2 27.15 -62.32 13.13
CA PRO A 2 28.41 -61.62 12.91
C PRO A 2 28.34 -60.80 11.57
N ARG A 3 29.05 -59.71 11.41
CA ARG A 3 30.45 -59.38 11.06
C ARG A 3 30.91 -59.69 9.62
N ARG A 4 31.53 -58.67 9.04
CA ARG A 4 32.66 -58.54 8.08
C ARG A 4 32.25 -58.12 6.69
N GLY A 5 32.97 -57.22 6.02
CA GLY A 5 34.23 -56.48 6.26
C GLY A 5 34.53 -55.64 4.99
N ILE A 6 35.01 -54.48 5.14
CA ILE A 6 36.27 -53.82 4.88
C ILE A 6 36.80 -53.86 3.42
N GLY A 7 36.92 -52.76 2.75
CA GLY A 7 38.02 -52.01 2.22
C GLY A 7 38.54 -52.33 0.82
N PRO A 8 39.54 -51.61 0.26
CA PRO A 8 39.68 -50.17 0.15
C PRO A 8 40.02 -49.68 -1.31
N LEU A 9 40.23 -48.39 -1.45
CA LEU A 9 40.75 -47.64 -2.61
C LEU A 9 42.11 -48.18 -3.12
N PRO A 10 42.53 -47.88 -4.40
CA PRO A 10 43.72 -47.05 -4.51
C PRO A 10 43.73 -45.95 -5.57
N TRP A 11 44.62 -45.04 -5.32
CA TRP A 11 45.11 -43.85 -5.96
C TRP A 11 45.99 -44.08 -7.20
N ALA A 12 46.25 -42.94 -7.92
CA ALA A 12 47.40 -42.53 -8.72
C ALA A 12 47.36 -42.95 -10.21
N SER A 13 47.86 -42.19 -11.17
CA SER A 13 48.84 -41.09 -11.25
C SER A 13 48.83 -40.50 -12.67
N ALA A 14 49.32 -39.31 -12.80
CA ALA A 14 49.60 -38.54 -14.01
C ALA A 14 50.57 -39.23 -15.02
N HIS A 15 50.46 -38.86 -16.33
CA HIS A 15 51.63 -38.53 -17.14
C HIS A 15 51.29 -37.73 -18.41
N HIS A 16 52.16 -36.79 -18.69
CA HIS A 16 52.31 -35.91 -19.84
C HIS A 16 52.41 -36.67 -21.20
N THR A 17 51.94 -36.10 -22.33
CA THR A 17 52.85 -35.47 -23.37
C THR A 17 52.13 -35.24 -24.70
N ARG A 18 52.57 -34.14 -25.28
CA ARG A 18 52.79 -33.77 -26.71
C ARG A 18 51.66 -33.32 -27.62
N ALA A 19 51.89 -32.12 -28.07
CA ALA A 19 51.32 -31.43 -29.18
C ALA A 19 51.50 -32.10 -30.56
N ALA A 20 50.48 -32.00 -31.43
CA ALA A 20 50.65 -32.06 -32.89
C ALA A 20 49.70 -31.09 -33.58
N LYS A 21 50.24 -30.43 -34.58
CA LYS A 21 49.70 -29.37 -35.44
C LYS A 21 48.68 -29.89 -36.50
N PRO A 22 48.01 -29.01 -37.26
CA PRO A 22 46.61 -29.15 -37.67
C PRO A 22 46.43 -29.76 -39.08
N ARG A 23 45.27 -30.33 -39.33
CA ARG A 23 44.75 -30.62 -40.69
C ARG A 23 43.47 -29.85 -40.96
N LYS A 24 43.44 -29.23 -42.13
CA LYS A 24 42.37 -28.44 -42.72
C LYS A 24 41.07 -29.23 -42.95
N GLY A 25 39.94 -28.54 -42.73
CA GLY A 25 38.76 -28.61 -43.56
C GLY A 25 37.65 -29.55 -43.11
N ARG A 26 36.65 -28.93 -42.44
CA ARG A 26 35.23 -29.26 -42.65
C ARG A 26 34.38 -28.10 -42.06
N GLN A 27 33.46 -27.59 -42.86
CA GLN A 27 32.47 -26.59 -42.52
C GLN A 27 31.65 -27.06 -41.33
N CYS A 28 31.74 -26.39 -40.18
CA CYS A 28 30.76 -26.49 -39.13
C CYS A 28 29.68 -25.43 -39.30
N ALA A 29 28.45 -25.89 -39.37
CA ALA A 29 27.26 -25.07 -39.34
C ALA A 29 27.30 -24.15 -38.12
N ARG A 30 27.09 -22.85 -38.33
CA ARG A 30 26.90 -21.88 -37.25
C ARG A 30 25.59 -22.19 -36.54
N VAL A 31 25.65 -22.75 -35.34
CA VAL A 31 24.57 -22.72 -34.39
C VAL A 31 24.50 -21.30 -33.86
N SER A 32 23.47 -20.59 -34.26
CA SER A 32 23.13 -19.27 -33.72
C SER A 32 22.68 -19.44 -32.27
N ILE A 33 23.54 -19.08 -31.33
CA ILE A 33 23.15 -18.89 -29.92
C ILE A 33 22.23 -17.65 -29.93
N PRO A 34 21.00 -17.70 -29.39
CA PRO A 34 20.19 -16.51 -29.24
C PRO A 34 20.92 -15.54 -28.31
N ILE A 35 21.29 -14.39 -28.86
CA ILE A 35 21.82 -13.27 -28.08
C ILE A 35 20.65 -12.83 -27.17
N LEU A 36 20.79 -13.04 -25.87
CA LEU A 36 19.97 -12.39 -24.84
C LEU A 36 20.01 -10.87 -25.13
N PRO A 37 18.88 -10.16 -25.07
CA PRO A 37 18.87 -8.72 -25.23
C PRO A 37 19.85 -8.12 -24.21
N PRO A 38 20.64 -7.10 -24.60
CA PRO A 38 21.55 -6.46 -23.68
C PRO A 38 20.76 -5.99 -22.46
N PRO A 39 21.30 -6.15 -21.24
CA PRO A 39 20.65 -5.61 -20.06
C PRO A 39 20.46 -4.12 -20.29
N LEU A 40 19.23 -3.62 -20.11
CA LEU A 40 18.91 -2.20 -20.06
C LEU A 40 20.09 -1.47 -19.41
N CYS A 41 20.74 -0.58 -20.14
CA CYS A 41 21.90 0.16 -19.66
C CYS A 41 21.57 0.86 -18.35
N TYR A 42 21.93 0.23 -17.26
CA TYR A 42 21.75 0.74 -15.91
C TYR A 42 22.91 1.69 -15.63
N HIS A 43 22.65 2.97 -15.77
CA HIS A 43 23.58 3.99 -15.29
C HIS A 43 23.52 4.06 -13.77
N PRO A 44 24.65 4.26 -13.04
CA PRO A 44 24.64 4.37 -11.60
C PRO A 44 23.77 5.58 -11.21
N PRO A 45 22.84 5.46 -10.27
CA PRO A 45 21.92 6.52 -9.94
C PRO A 45 22.63 7.68 -9.27
N ALA A 46 22.57 8.88 -9.87
CA ALA A 46 22.40 10.05 -9.04
C ALA A 46 21.15 9.78 -8.16
N MET A 47 21.22 10.08 -6.86
CA MET A 47 20.10 9.89 -5.95
C MET A 47 18.83 10.42 -6.62
N ARG A 48 17.83 9.55 -6.83
CA ARG A 48 16.57 9.94 -7.45
C ARG A 48 15.88 10.97 -6.56
N LEU A 49 15.41 12.05 -7.17
CA LEU A 49 14.71 13.10 -6.45
C LEU A 49 13.36 12.58 -5.95
N SER A 50 12.99 12.95 -4.75
CA SER A 50 11.64 12.73 -4.21
C SER A 50 10.60 13.57 -4.98
N LEU A 51 9.33 13.18 -4.94
CA LEU A 51 8.25 13.95 -5.57
C LEU A 51 8.20 15.41 -5.09
N SER A 52 8.52 15.67 -3.84
CA SER A 52 8.58 17.03 -3.28
C SER A 52 9.73 17.85 -3.90
N GLU A 53 10.88 17.23 -4.12
CA GLU A 53 12.03 17.87 -4.80
C GLU A 53 11.75 18.11 -6.27
N ILE A 54 11.11 17.13 -6.96
CA ILE A 54 10.66 17.29 -8.35
C ILE A 54 9.66 18.44 -8.45
N ARG A 55 8.68 18.53 -7.52
CA ARG A 55 7.69 19.61 -7.50
C ARG A 55 8.34 20.98 -7.29
N ALA A 56 9.27 21.08 -6.35
CA ALA A 56 10.02 22.32 -6.13
C ALA A 56 10.89 22.71 -7.34
N SER A 57 11.45 21.73 -8.04
CA SER A 57 12.22 21.95 -9.27
C SER A 57 11.30 22.36 -10.43
N ALA A 58 10.12 21.76 -10.56
CA ALA A 58 9.10 22.12 -11.55
C ALA A 58 8.59 23.56 -11.38
N MET A 59 8.44 24.04 -10.12
CA MET A 59 8.09 25.44 -9.86
C MET A 59 9.18 26.41 -10.34
N ARG A 60 10.44 26.07 -10.13
CA ARG A 60 11.58 26.89 -10.61
C ARG A 60 11.64 26.90 -12.13
N PHE A 61 11.53 25.73 -12.76
CA PHE A 61 11.45 25.60 -14.20
C PHE A 61 10.33 26.43 -14.80
N ALA A 62 9.12 26.34 -14.23
CA ALA A 62 7.96 27.09 -14.69
C ALA A 62 8.19 28.62 -14.64
N ALA A 63 8.88 29.12 -13.62
CA ALA A 63 9.20 30.53 -13.47
C ALA A 63 10.29 30.98 -14.48
N GLU A 64 11.28 30.12 -14.75
CA GLU A 64 12.41 30.43 -15.64
C GLU A 64 11.97 30.48 -17.11
N TRP A 65 11.01 29.60 -17.50
CA TRP A 65 10.55 29.47 -18.89
C TRP A 65 9.27 30.30 -19.21
N THR A 66 8.94 31.28 -18.34
CA THR A 66 7.73 32.09 -18.52
C THR A 66 7.78 32.94 -19.80
N ASP A 67 8.93 33.49 -20.17
CA ASP A 67 9.09 34.48 -21.24
C ASP A 67 9.76 33.91 -22.50
N ALA A 68 10.18 32.66 -22.52
CA ALA A 68 10.81 32.03 -23.67
C ALA A 68 9.83 31.88 -24.85
N ALA A 69 10.27 32.14 -26.07
CA ALA A 69 9.41 32.17 -27.24
C ALA A 69 10.01 31.56 -28.52
N SER A 70 11.34 31.41 -28.61
CA SER A 70 12.03 31.02 -29.83
C SER A 70 12.51 29.59 -29.79
N GLU A 71 11.88 28.71 -30.58
CA GLU A 71 12.29 27.30 -30.75
C GLU A 71 13.77 27.17 -31.09
N ARG A 72 14.25 27.93 -32.06
CA ARG A 72 15.63 27.83 -32.58
C ARG A 72 16.70 28.25 -31.55
N ALA A 73 16.36 29.14 -30.64
CA ALA A 73 17.30 29.62 -29.63
C ALA A 73 17.28 28.76 -28.37
N ASP A 74 16.09 28.31 -27.90
CA ASP A 74 15.85 27.90 -26.55
C ASP A 74 15.39 26.45 -26.39
N ALA A 75 14.94 25.76 -27.49
CA ALA A 75 14.34 24.43 -27.37
C ALA A 75 15.25 23.37 -26.72
N GLN A 76 16.53 23.32 -27.13
CA GLN A 76 17.46 22.34 -26.55
C GLN A 76 17.75 22.59 -25.08
N THR A 77 17.77 23.85 -24.64
CA THR A 77 17.93 24.22 -23.23
C THR A 77 16.69 23.88 -22.46
N PHE A 78 15.50 24.19 -22.98
CA PHE A 78 14.22 23.82 -22.37
C PHE A 78 14.14 22.32 -22.08
N TRP A 79 14.43 21.48 -23.05
CA TRP A 79 14.43 20.03 -22.85
C TRP A 79 15.50 19.58 -21.84
N THR A 80 16.68 20.20 -21.86
CA THR A 80 17.74 19.87 -20.89
C THR A 80 17.29 20.19 -19.47
N ASP A 81 16.65 21.34 -19.27
CA ASP A 81 16.16 21.78 -17.98
C ASP A 81 14.92 21.00 -17.54
N LEU A 82 14.03 20.60 -18.47
CA LEU A 82 12.91 19.72 -18.18
C LEU A 82 13.38 18.36 -17.65
N PHE A 83 14.40 17.76 -18.27
CA PHE A 83 15.02 16.53 -17.74
C PHE A 83 15.63 16.75 -16.35
N ALA A 84 16.24 17.93 -16.11
CA ALA A 84 16.84 18.27 -14.82
C ALA A 84 15.78 18.42 -13.71
N VAL A 85 14.54 18.83 -14.02
CA VAL A 85 13.41 18.83 -13.08
C VAL A 85 13.25 17.45 -12.42
N PHE A 86 13.42 16.39 -13.21
CA PHE A 86 13.30 15.00 -12.77
C PHE A 86 14.62 14.39 -12.31
N GLY A 87 15.66 15.20 -12.09
CA GLY A 87 16.97 14.73 -11.63
C GLY A 87 17.81 14.01 -12.68
N ILE A 88 17.45 14.12 -13.97
CA ILE A 88 18.07 13.40 -15.07
C ILE A 88 19.04 14.31 -15.81
N LYS A 89 20.26 13.80 -16.03
CA LYS A 89 21.20 14.46 -16.95
C LYS A 89 20.84 14.04 -18.37
N ARG A 90 20.18 14.91 -19.15
CA ARG A 90 19.75 14.64 -20.51
C ARG A 90 20.81 13.92 -21.35
N ARG A 91 22.06 14.37 -21.34
CA ARG A 91 23.17 13.78 -22.13
C ARG A 91 23.46 12.31 -21.83
N SER A 92 23.01 11.78 -20.72
CA SER A 92 23.20 10.38 -20.35
C SER A 92 22.09 9.46 -20.84
N VAL A 93 20.96 10.00 -21.31
CA VAL A 93 19.75 9.21 -21.63
C VAL A 93 19.10 9.56 -22.98
N ALA A 94 19.28 10.80 -23.48
CA ALA A 94 18.62 11.27 -24.70
C ALA A 94 19.54 12.02 -25.65
N SER A 95 19.33 11.87 -26.96
CA SER A 95 20.00 12.59 -28.06
C SER A 95 19.14 13.77 -28.51
N PHE A 96 19.79 14.76 -29.11
CA PHE A 96 19.15 15.82 -29.88
C PHE A 96 19.40 15.61 -31.39
N GLU A 97 18.47 16.10 -32.23
CA GLU A 97 18.57 16.06 -33.67
C GLU A 97 18.79 14.62 -34.21
N GLU A 98 18.13 13.65 -33.60
CA GLU A 98 18.19 12.25 -34.03
C GLU A 98 17.62 12.09 -35.41
N LYS A 99 18.37 11.41 -36.31
CA LYS A 99 18.02 11.26 -37.72
C LYS A 99 17.12 10.05 -37.92
N VAL A 100 15.99 10.25 -38.59
CA VAL A 100 15.09 9.19 -39.07
C VAL A 100 14.81 9.37 -40.55
N ARG A 101 14.66 8.27 -41.30
CA ARG A 101 14.40 8.28 -42.74
C ARG A 101 12.88 8.38 -42.98
N ASN A 102 12.45 9.46 -43.62
CA ASN A 102 11.04 9.63 -44.01
C ASN A 102 10.67 8.78 -45.25
N LEU A 103 9.36 8.79 -45.61
CA LEU A 103 8.82 8.06 -46.77
C LEU A 103 9.47 8.45 -48.10
N GLY A 104 9.97 9.66 -48.23
CA GLY A 104 10.66 10.17 -49.43
C GLY A 104 12.15 9.82 -49.49
N GLY A 105 12.68 9.04 -48.53
CA GLY A 105 14.07 8.64 -48.44
C GLY A 105 15.04 9.72 -47.95
N LYS A 106 14.50 10.90 -47.53
CA LYS A 106 15.25 11.99 -46.91
C LYS A 106 15.33 11.75 -45.40
N TYR A 107 16.34 12.36 -44.76
CA TYR A 107 16.46 12.33 -43.32
C TYR A 107 15.75 13.53 -42.71
N ASP A 108 14.81 13.24 -41.80
CA ASP A 108 14.24 14.20 -40.86
C ASP A 108 14.96 14.11 -39.51
N ARG A 109 14.74 15.07 -38.63
CA ARG A 109 15.39 15.15 -37.32
C ARG A 109 14.39 15.30 -36.23
N ILE A 110 14.54 14.49 -35.19
CA ILE A 110 13.76 14.54 -33.96
C ILE A 110 14.44 15.51 -33.00
N ASP A 111 13.73 16.48 -32.45
CA ASP A 111 14.28 17.49 -31.54
C ASP A 111 14.93 16.88 -30.30
N VAL A 112 14.22 15.96 -29.63
CA VAL A 112 14.78 15.18 -28.52
C VAL A 112 14.30 13.74 -28.59
N PHE A 113 15.22 12.80 -28.44
CA PHE A 113 14.92 11.38 -28.52
C PHE A 113 15.52 10.62 -27.33
N TYR A 114 14.65 10.02 -26.54
CA TYR A 114 15.00 9.10 -25.46
C TYR A 114 14.54 7.70 -25.88
N SER A 115 15.47 6.92 -26.43
CA SER A 115 15.22 5.61 -27.02
C SER A 115 14.33 4.72 -26.15
N GLY A 116 13.24 4.20 -26.71
CA GLY A 116 12.27 3.34 -26.04
C GLY A 116 11.37 4.02 -25.00
N ILE A 117 11.59 5.29 -24.69
CA ILE A 117 10.86 6.00 -23.63
C ILE A 117 10.08 7.19 -24.20
N MET A 118 10.75 8.17 -24.82
CA MET A 118 10.12 9.42 -25.19
C MET A 118 10.69 10.00 -26.50
N LEU A 119 9.80 10.53 -27.32
CA LEU A 119 10.11 11.42 -28.42
C LEU A 119 9.54 12.79 -28.09
N GLY A 120 10.36 13.84 -28.20
CA GLY A 120 9.94 15.21 -27.97
C GLY A 120 10.06 16.05 -29.26
N GLU A 121 9.07 16.90 -29.49
CA GLU A 121 9.03 17.87 -30.58
C GLU A 121 8.68 19.25 -30.02
N HIS A 122 9.36 20.28 -30.49
CA HIS A 122 9.19 21.65 -29.99
C HIS A 122 8.73 22.58 -31.10
N LYS A 123 7.97 23.60 -30.74
CA LYS A 123 7.57 24.68 -31.63
C LYS A 123 7.71 26.02 -30.93
N SER A 124 7.81 27.08 -31.75
CA SER A 124 7.82 28.45 -31.22
C SER A 124 6.51 28.76 -30.49
N ARG A 125 6.56 29.66 -29.52
CA ARG A 125 5.42 29.98 -28.67
C ARG A 125 4.20 30.42 -29.46
N GLY A 126 3.06 29.73 -29.19
CA GLY A 126 1.77 30.01 -29.83
C GLY A 126 1.54 29.31 -31.15
N GLU A 127 2.47 28.49 -31.61
CA GLU A 127 2.24 27.63 -32.78
C GLU A 127 1.34 26.45 -32.48
N ASP A 128 0.81 25.84 -33.56
CA ASP A 128 -0.14 24.73 -33.43
C ASP A 128 0.58 23.43 -33.08
N LEU A 129 0.42 22.99 -31.82
CA LEU A 129 1.01 21.76 -31.31
C LEU A 129 0.42 20.49 -31.93
N SER A 130 -0.71 20.57 -32.66
CA SER A 130 -1.26 19.41 -33.38
C SER A 130 -0.37 18.99 -34.53
N LYS A 131 0.27 19.97 -35.22
CA LYS A 131 1.25 19.71 -36.28
C LYS A 131 2.51 19.06 -35.74
N ALA A 132 3.00 19.53 -34.56
CA ALA A 132 4.14 18.92 -33.89
C ALA A 132 3.84 17.47 -33.54
N ALA A 133 2.64 17.20 -33.01
CA ALA A 133 2.20 15.86 -32.71
C ALA A 133 2.17 14.96 -33.96
N SER A 134 1.56 15.42 -35.05
CA SER A 134 1.53 14.66 -36.33
C SER A 134 2.93 14.35 -36.82
N GLN A 135 3.86 15.30 -36.76
CA GLN A 135 5.27 15.10 -37.13
C GLN A 135 5.93 14.05 -36.24
N ALA A 136 5.68 14.09 -34.93
CA ALA A 136 6.20 13.12 -33.98
C ALA A 136 5.65 11.69 -34.23
N PHE A 137 4.38 11.56 -34.61
CA PHE A 137 3.80 10.27 -35.02
C PHE A 137 4.43 9.73 -36.30
N ASP A 138 4.74 10.58 -37.27
CA ASP A 138 5.45 10.19 -38.51
C ASP A 138 6.86 9.67 -38.21
N TYR A 139 7.56 10.24 -37.24
CA TYR A 139 8.84 9.75 -36.75
C TYR A 139 8.74 8.36 -36.12
N VAL A 140 7.73 8.11 -35.32
CA VAL A 140 7.47 6.78 -34.73
C VAL A 140 7.27 5.72 -35.81
N GLN A 141 6.48 6.04 -36.85
CA GLN A 141 6.30 5.15 -38.00
C GLN A 141 7.60 4.94 -38.77
N SER A 142 8.43 5.97 -38.87
CA SER A 142 9.72 5.90 -39.55
C SER A 142 10.70 5.00 -38.81
N LEU A 143 10.79 5.10 -37.47
CA LEU A 143 11.59 4.20 -36.65
C LEU A 143 11.17 2.73 -36.83
N THR A 144 9.87 2.49 -36.87
CA THR A 144 9.31 1.13 -37.06
C THR A 144 9.72 0.57 -38.44
N ARG A 145 9.66 1.38 -39.50
CA ARG A 145 10.06 0.98 -40.87
C ARG A 145 11.56 0.75 -41.00
N GLU A 146 12.38 1.48 -40.28
CA GLU A 146 13.83 1.24 -40.22
C GLU A 146 14.22 -0.03 -39.45
N GLY A 147 13.25 -0.76 -38.87
CA GLY A 147 13.51 -1.96 -38.06
C GLY A 147 14.01 -1.64 -36.63
N ARG A 148 13.94 -0.39 -36.19
CA ARG A 148 14.36 0.09 -34.86
C ARG A 148 13.27 -0.13 -33.83
N HIS A 149 12.60 -1.31 -33.82
CA HIS A 149 11.45 -1.61 -32.98
C HIS A 149 11.72 -1.47 -31.46
N ASN A 150 12.95 -1.76 -31.03
CA ASN A 150 13.35 -1.62 -29.62
C ASN A 150 13.57 -0.17 -29.19
N GLU A 151 13.61 0.75 -30.13
CA GLU A 151 13.83 2.18 -29.92
C GLU A 151 12.53 2.99 -30.01
N VAL A 152 11.45 2.38 -30.48
CA VAL A 152 10.12 3.03 -30.55
C VAL A 152 9.74 3.55 -29.17
N PRO A 153 9.47 4.86 -29.02
CA PRO A 153 9.14 5.45 -27.73
C PRO A 153 7.74 5.03 -27.26
N LYS A 154 7.51 5.10 -25.98
CA LYS A 154 6.17 4.90 -25.39
C LYS A 154 5.38 6.20 -25.28
N PHE A 155 6.07 7.31 -25.21
CA PHE A 155 5.47 8.62 -25.05
C PHE A 155 5.95 9.60 -26.13
N ILE A 156 5.01 10.45 -26.60
CA ILE A 156 5.32 11.64 -27.37
C ILE A 156 5.01 12.85 -26.49
N VAL A 157 5.95 13.79 -26.41
CA VAL A 157 5.79 15.05 -25.69
C VAL A 157 6.03 16.21 -26.64
N VAL A 158 5.04 17.07 -26.82
CA VAL A 158 5.16 18.28 -27.64
C VAL A 158 5.01 19.53 -26.80
N SER A 159 5.78 20.58 -27.13
CA SER A 159 5.77 21.81 -26.36
C SER A 159 5.99 23.06 -27.25
N ASP A 160 5.42 24.20 -26.79
CA ASP A 160 5.65 25.53 -27.33
C ASP A 160 6.15 26.52 -26.28
N PHE A 161 6.88 26.05 -25.26
CA PHE A 161 7.27 26.76 -24.04
C PHE A 161 6.09 27.10 -23.10
N ALA A 162 4.93 27.50 -23.65
CA ALA A 162 3.77 27.88 -22.85
C ALA A 162 2.92 26.67 -22.41
N ARG A 163 2.93 25.60 -23.22
CA ARG A 163 2.10 24.41 -23.03
C ARG A 163 2.94 23.15 -23.27
N ILE A 164 2.63 22.13 -22.53
CA ILE A 164 3.15 20.77 -22.72
C ILE A 164 1.98 19.85 -22.97
N VAL A 165 2.06 19.01 -24.00
CA VAL A 165 1.07 17.99 -24.36
C VAL A 165 1.78 16.64 -24.41
N VAL A 166 1.19 15.65 -23.76
CA VAL A 166 1.74 14.30 -23.64
C VAL A 166 0.78 13.31 -24.30
N TYR A 167 1.30 12.45 -25.16
CA TYR A 167 0.59 11.32 -25.76
C TYR A 167 1.19 10.03 -25.23
N ASP A 168 0.35 9.07 -24.91
CA ASP A 168 0.74 7.72 -24.49
C ASP A 168 0.45 6.76 -25.64
N LEU A 169 1.49 6.16 -26.21
CA LEU A 169 1.37 5.26 -27.37
C LEU A 169 0.86 3.87 -27.01
N ASP A 170 0.88 3.51 -25.72
CA ASP A 170 0.31 2.26 -25.22
C ASP A 170 -1.18 2.43 -24.82
N ALA A 171 -1.78 3.63 -24.93
CA ALA A 171 -3.18 3.90 -24.64
C ALA A 171 -4.13 3.26 -25.67
N LYS A 172 -5.42 3.08 -25.30
CA LYS A 172 -6.47 2.57 -26.24
C LYS A 172 -6.65 3.45 -27.46
N ASP A 173 -6.46 4.76 -27.32
CA ASP A 173 -6.46 5.73 -28.41
C ASP A 173 -5.21 6.62 -28.31
N PRO A 174 -4.11 6.20 -28.96
CA PRO A 174 -2.85 6.94 -28.93
C PRO A 174 -2.92 8.31 -29.58
N SER A 175 -3.91 8.56 -30.45
CA SER A 175 -4.08 9.84 -31.16
C SER A 175 -4.61 10.97 -30.29
N HIS A 176 -5.22 10.64 -29.14
CA HIS A 176 -5.70 11.61 -28.16
C HIS A 176 -4.65 11.90 -27.08
N PRO A 177 -4.46 13.18 -26.70
CA PRO A 177 -3.53 13.53 -25.64
C PRO A 177 -3.91 12.90 -24.32
N ALA A 178 -2.98 12.19 -23.69
CA ALA A 178 -3.12 11.69 -22.31
C ALA A 178 -3.14 12.85 -21.29
N ALA A 179 -2.44 13.95 -21.59
CA ALA A 179 -2.47 15.18 -20.81
C ALA A 179 -2.11 16.41 -21.64
N SER A 180 -2.73 17.57 -21.31
CA SER A 180 -2.37 18.87 -21.87
C SER A 180 -2.47 19.93 -20.77
N PHE A 181 -1.37 20.63 -20.48
CA PHE A 181 -1.31 21.61 -19.41
C PHE A 181 -0.33 22.75 -19.73
N LYS A 182 -0.54 23.90 -19.07
CA LYS A 182 0.38 25.05 -19.18
C LYS A 182 1.69 24.74 -18.47
N THR A 183 2.83 25.11 -19.06
CA THR A 183 4.17 24.95 -18.43
C THR A 183 4.23 25.58 -17.04
N ALA A 184 3.56 26.72 -16.83
CA ALA A 184 3.42 27.36 -15.53
C ALA A 184 2.78 26.46 -14.45
N LYS A 185 2.03 25.43 -14.87
CA LYS A 185 1.37 24.46 -13.99
C LYS A 185 2.06 23.09 -13.98
N LEU A 186 3.30 23.01 -14.40
CA LEU A 186 4.08 21.76 -14.42
C LEU A 186 4.12 21.12 -13.01
N HIS A 187 4.27 21.89 -11.97
CA HIS A 187 4.34 21.43 -10.59
C HIS A 187 3.04 20.75 -10.10
N GLU A 188 1.90 21.06 -10.71
CA GLU A 188 0.61 20.39 -10.48
C GLU A 188 0.48 19.11 -11.34
N ASN A 189 1.25 19.00 -12.43
CA ASN A 189 1.11 18.00 -13.48
C ASN A 189 2.34 17.08 -13.64
N ILE A 190 3.25 17.06 -12.68
CA ILE A 190 4.49 16.24 -12.74
C ILE A 190 4.20 14.75 -12.96
N LYS A 191 3.02 14.26 -12.58
CA LYS A 191 2.58 12.88 -12.74
C LYS A 191 2.59 12.43 -14.21
N HIS A 192 2.24 13.31 -15.14
CA HIS A 192 2.18 13.00 -16.56
C HIS A 192 3.55 12.89 -17.25
N LEU A 193 4.61 13.36 -16.59
CA LEU A 193 6.00 13.22 -17.02
C LEU A 193 6.84 12.33 -16.09
N GLY A 194 6.21 11.62 -15.18
CA GLY A 194 6.87 10.75 -14.21
C GLY A 194 7.69 9.63 -14.84
N PHE A 195 7.34 9.19 -16.06
CA PHE A 195 8.09 8.21 -16.83
C PHE A 195 9.54 8.63 -17.09
N LEU A 196 9.84 9.94 -17.11
CA LEU A 196 11.22 10.44 -17.24
C LEU A 196 12.11 9.93 -16.10
N SER A 197 11.60 9.90 -14.87
CA SER A 197 12.33 9.40 -13.68
C SER A 197 12.22 7.88 -13.50
N GLY A 198 11.60 7.16 -14.45
CA GLY A 198 11.32 5.72 -14.31
C GLY A 198 10.16 5.41 -13.36
N TYR A 199 9.29 6.39 -13.11
CA TYR A 199 8.01 6.16 -12.43
C TYR A 199 7.00 5.62 -13.44
N THR A 200 6.41 4.45 -13.14
CA THR A 200 5.25 3.94 -13.88
C THR A 200 4.00 4.17 -13.04
N THR A 201 3.00 4.83 -13.63
CA THR A 201 1.69 4.98 -13.00
C THR A 201 0.85 3.76 -13.38
N ARG A 202 0.42 2.98 -12.39
CA ARG A 202 -0.54 1.89 -12.60
C ARG A 202 -1.85 2.31 -11.95
N PRO A 203 -2.97 2.38 -12.69
CA PRO A 203 -4.26 2.58 -12.08
C PRO A 203 -4.58 1.38 -11.18
N VAL A 204 -5.14 1.64 -10.03
CA VAL A 204 -5.78 0.61 -9.19
C VAL A 204 -7.17 0.43 -9.75
N ASP A 205 -7.61 -0.82 -9.94
CA ASP A 205 -8.95 -1.08 -10.44
C ASP A 205 -9.98 -0.49 -9.46
N PRO A 206 -11.00 0.22 -9.95
CA PRO A 206 -12.05 0.74 -9.10
C PRO A 206 -12.80 -0.42 -8.44
N GLU A 207 -13.33 -0.18 -7.24
CA GLU A 207 -14.19 -1.13 -6.56
C GLU A 207 -15.50 -1.35 -7.32
N ASP A 208 -16.02 -2.58 -7.29
CA ASP A 208 -17.28 -2.88 -7.96
C ASP A 208 -18.43 -2.19 -7.19
N PRO A 209 -19.22 -1.31 -7.83
CA PRO A 209 -20.30 -0.59 -7.19
C PRO A 209 -21.33 -1.50 -6.50
N ILE A 210 -21.52 -2.72 -7.00
CA ILE A 210 -22.46 -3.70 -6.43
C ILE A 210 -22.06 -4.13 -5.00
N ASN A 211 -20.76 -4.14 -4.70
CA ASN A 211 -20.28 -4.46 -3.36
C ASN A 211 -20.63 -3.36 -2.36
N ILE A 212 -20.60 -2.09 -2.79
CA ILE A 212 -20.96 -0.95 -1.95
C ILE A 212 -22.47 -0.97 -1.67
N GLU A 213 -23.28 -1.19 -2.71
CA GLU A 213 -24.75 -1.29 -2.60
C GLU A 213 -25.16 -2.42 -1.66
N ALA A 214 -24.52 -3.59 -1.75
CA ALA A 214 -24.79 -4.71 -0.86
C ALA A 214 -24.53 -4.39 0.61
N VAL A 215 -23.43 -3.69 0.92
CA VAL A 215 -23.12 -3.25 2.29
C VAL A 215 -24.18 -2.27 2.82
N GLU A 216 -24.67 -1.36 1.97
CA GLU A 216 -25.69 -0.39 2.38
C GLU A 216 -27.03 -1.07 2.69
N ILE A 217 -27.50 -1.97 1.84
CA ILE A 217 -28.76 -2.69 2.01
C ILE A 217 -28.69 -3.64 3.23
N LEU A 218 -27.59 -4.36 3.43
CA LEU A 218 -27.38 -5.16 4.65
C LEU A 218 -27.31 -4.30 5.91
N GLY A 219 -26.75 -3.09 5.80
CA GLY A 219 -26.75 -2.12 6.87
C GLY A 219 -28.17 -1.68 7.28
N ASP A 220 -29.06 -1.52 6.30
CA ASP A 220 -30.46 -1.19 6.55
C ASP A 220 -31.21 -2.35 7.24
N LEU A 221 -30.93 -3.60 6.86
CA LEU A 221 -31.46 -4.80 7.57
C LEU A 221 -30.96 -4.84 9.02
N HIS A 222 -29.66 -4.63 9.24
CA HIS A 222 -29.08 -4.55 10.57
C HIS A 222 -29.78 -3.51 11.43
N ASP A 223 -29.92 -2.27 10.91
CA ASP A 223 -30.54 -1.15 11.61
C ASP A 223 -32.02 -1.42 11.94
N ALA A 224 -32.75 -2.11 11.04
CA ALA A 224 -34.13 -2.51 11.28
C ALA A 224 -34.21 -3.52 12.43
N LEU A 225 -33.33 -4.51 12.47
CA LEU A 225 -33.26 -5.52 13.53
C LEU A 225 -32.83 -4.90 14.87
N GLU A 226 -31.84 -4.02 14.89
CA GLU A 226 -31.38 -3.33 16.09
C GLU A 226 -32.50 -2.45 16.70
N LYS A 227 -33.24 -1.70 15.88
CA LYS A 227 -34.41 -0.93 16.30
C LYS A 227 -35.54 -1.80 16.86
N GLY A 228 -35.62 -3.05 16.42
CA GLY A 228 -36.53 -4.05 16.94
C GLY A 228 -36.08 -4.71 18.26
N GLY A 229 -34.92 -4.33 18.76
CA GLY A 229 -34.41 -4.82 20.06
C GLY A 229 -33.42 -5.99 19.97
N TYR A 230 -33.04 -6.43 18.75
CA TYR A 230 -32.01 -7.43 18.57
C TYR A 230 -30.63 -6.78 18.62
N SER A 231 -29.67 -7.40 19.33
CA SER A 231 -28.33 -6.84 19.49
C SER A 231 -27.29 -7.91 19.82
N GLY A 232 -26.02 -7.52 19.66
CA GLY A 232 -24.87 -8.34 20.05
C GLY A 232 -24.69 -9.59 19.21
N HIS A 233 -24.02 -10.60 19.78
CA HIS A 233 -23.61 -11.82 19.11
C HIS A 233 -24.73 -12.57 18.36
N LYS A 234 -25.95 -12.58 18.90
CA LYS A 234 -27.09 -13.22 18.23
C LYS A 234 -27.50 -12.52 16.94
N LEU A 235 -27.52 -11.18 16.94
CA LEU A 235 -27.78 -10.41 15.72
C LEU A 235 -26.70 -10.64 14.66
N GLU A 236 -25.45 -10.64 15.07
CA GLU A 236 -24.31 -10.91 14.17
C GLU A 236 -24.43 -12.28 13.50
N ARG A 237 -24.70 -13.35 14.26
CA ARG A 237 -24.91 -14.70 13.72
C ARG A 237 -26.11 -14.79 12.80
N PHE A 238 -27.19 -14.13 13.16
CA PHE A 238 -28.39 -14.11 12.33
C PHE A 238 -28.10 -13.52 10.94
N LEU A 239 -27.43 -12.37 10.89
CA LEU A 239 -27.10 -11.71 9.62
C LEU A 239 -26.21 -12.57 8.72
N VAL A 240 -25.25 -13.30 9.31
CA VAL A 240 -24.41 -14.20 8.50
C VAL A 240 -25.19 -15.41 7.98
N ARG A 241 -26.15 -15.95 8.75
CA ARG A 241 -27.04 -17.01 8.25
C ARG A 241 -27.90 -16.53 7.08
N VAL A 242 -28.45 -15.32 7.20
CA VAL A 242 -29.22 -14.69 6.11
C VAL A 242 -28.33 -14.50 4.90
N LEU A 243 -27.15 -13.95 5.08
CA LEU A 243 -26.20 -13.69 4.01
C LEU A 243 -25.77 -15.00 3.32
N PHE A 244 -25.57 -16.07 4.11
CA PHE A 244 -25.34 -17.40 3.55
C PHE A 244 -26.51 -17.85 2.66
N CYS A 245 -27.77 -17.69 3.09
CA CYS A 245 -28.94 -18.08 2.32
C CYS A 245 -29.07 -17.30 1.02
N LEU A 246 -28.80 -15.98 1.06
CA LEU A 246 -28.80 -15.10 -0.12
C LEU A 246 -27.76 -15.53 -1.16
N PHE A 247 -26.53 -15.78 -0.72
CA PHE A 247 -25.48 -16.30 -1.61
C PHE A 247 -25.79 -17.71 -2.13
N ALA A 248 -26.31 -18.60 -1.25
CA ALA A 248 -26.63 -19.97 -1.61
C ALA A 248 -27.72 -20.06 -2.68
N GLU A 249 -28.69 -19.16 -2.66
CA GLU A 249 -29.75 -19.05 -3.65
C GLU A 249 -29.20 -18.61 -5.00
N ASP A 250 -28.55 -17.48 -5.06
CA ASP A 250 -28.06 -16.89 -6.30
C ASP A 250 -26.89 -17.67 -6.93
N THR A 251 -26.20 -18.48 -6.13
CA THR A 251 -25.14 -19.38 -6.62
C THR A 251 -25.62 -20.80 -6.89
N GLY A 252 -26.93 -21.06 -6.83
CA GLY A 252 -27.53 -22.36 -7.21
C GLY A 252 -27.26 -23.52 -6.24
N ILE A 253 -26.90 -23.20 -4.98
CA ILE A 253 -26.82 -24.19 -3.88
C ILE A 253 -28.24 -24.49 -3.36
N LEU A 254 -29.06 -23.45 -3.25
CA LEU A 254 -30.50 -23.52 -3.11
C LEU A 254 -31.14 -23.37 -4.49
N ASP A 255 -32.37 -23.86 -4.63
CA ASP A 255 -33.13 -23.64 -5.86
C ASP A 255 -33.34 -22.12 -6.08
N PRO A 256 -33.31 -21.66 -7.33
CA PRO A 256 -33.53 -20.25 -7.65
C PRO A 256 -34.81 -19.69 -7.04
N ASP A 257 -34.73 -18.52 -6.45
CA ASP A 257 -35.82 -17.81 -5.74
C ASP A 257 -36.48 -18.58 -4.56
N ALA A 258 -35.88 -19.71 -4.08
CA ALA A 258 -36.47 -20.51 -3.00
C ALA A 258 -36.48 -19.76 -1.66
N PHE A 259 -35.41 -19.13 -1.29
CA PHE A 259 -35.30 -18.32 -0.06
C PHE A 259 -36.20 -17.08 -0.16
N LYS A 260 -36.15 -16.36 -1.26
CA LYS A 260 -36.98 -15.21 -1.54
C LYS A 260 -38.47 -15.56 -1.49
N ALA A 261 -38.89 -16.59 -2.19
CA ALA A 261 -40.28 -17.07 -2.20
C ALA A 261 -40.75 -17.46 -0.79
N MET A 262 -39.85 -18.06 0.00
CA MET A 262 -40.12 -18.41 1.38
C MET A 262 -40.38 -17.16 2.23
N VAL A 263 -39.58 -16.12 2.11
CA VAL A 263 -39.77 -14.83 2.80
C VAL A 263 -41.04 -14.14 2.29
N GLU A 264 -41.30 -14.15 0.97
CA GLU A 264 -42.51 -13.57 0.38
C GLU A 264 -43.78 -14.26 0.84
N SER A 265 -43.74 -15.57 1.10
CA SER A 265 -44.88 -16.36 1.58
C SER A 265 -45.32 -16.01 3.01
N THR A 266 -44.49 -15.34 3.78
CA THR A 266 -44.81 -14.92 5.15
C THR A 266 -45.78 -13.73 5.17
N HIS A 267 -46.47 -13.55 6.30
CA HIS A 267 -47.37 -12.40 6.47
C HIS A 267 -46.65 -11.08 6.32
N ALA A 268 -47.29 -10.11 5.69
CA ALA A 268 -46.71 -8.77 5.41
C ALA A 268 -46.32 -7.99 6.67
N ASP A 269 -46.87 -8.33 7.82
CA ASP A 269 -46.51 -7.76 9.12
C ASP A 269 -45.27 -8.43 9.76
N GLY A 270 -44.77 -9.53 9.18
CA GLY A 270 -43.57 -10.25 9.60
C GLY A 270 -43.77 -11.25 10.77
N ARG A 271 -44.99 -11.38 11.32
CA ARG A 271 -45.26 -12.15 12.56
C ARG A 271 -44.84 -13.63 12.53
N ASP A 272 -44.80 -14.26 11.35
CA ASP A 272 -44.45 -15.68 11.14
C ASP A 272 -43.06 -15.89 10.51
N LEU A 273 -42.38 -14.82 10.14
CA LEU A 273 -41.07 -14.87 9.48
C LEU A 273 -39.98 -15.51 10.39
N GLY A 274 -39.99 -15.20 11.70
CA GLY A 274 -39.04 -15.75 12.64
C GLY A 274 -39.15 -17.27 12.77
N ALA A 275 -40.38 -17.79 12.86
CA ALA A 275 -40.61 -19.24 12.89
C ALA A 275 -40.20 -19.94 11.59
N MET A 276 -40.43 -19.30 10.45
CA MET A 276 -40.04 -19.79 9.13
C MET A 276 -38.51 -19.89 9.02
N LEU A 277 -37.79 -18.83 9.40
CA LEU A 277 -36.33 -18.79 9.36
C LEU A 277 -35.71 -19.77 10.34
N ALA A 278 -36.26 -19.91 11.55
CA ALA A 278 -35.78 -20.90 12.53
C ALA A 278 -35.89 -22.33 11.95
N ARG A 279 -37.01 -22.63 11.29
CA ARG A 279 -37.21 -23.93 10.65
C ARG A 279 -36.28 -24.17 9.47
N LEU A 280 -36.02 -23.15 8.65
CA LEU A 280 -35.02 -23.22 7.57
C LEU A 280 -33.62 -23.52 8.13
N PHE A 281 -33.19 -22.80 9.15
CA PHE A 281 -31.87 -22.97 9.75
C PHE A 281 -31.71 -24.35 10.40
N ASP A 282 -32.76 -24.88 11.03
CA ASP A 282 -32.76 -26.22 11.60
C ASP A 282 -32.60 -27.29 10.51
N VAL A 283 -33.28 -27.13 9.37
CA VAL A 283 -33.17 -28.06 8.22
C VAL A 283 -31.75 -27.99 7.61
N LEU A 284 -31.19 -26.82 7.46
CA LEU A 284 -29.81 -26.65 6.97
C LEU A 284 -28.77 -27.25 7.92
N ASN A 285 -29.06 -27.31 9.21
CA ASN A 285 -28.22 -27.91 10.25
C ASN A 285 -28.40 -29.44 10.39
N THR A 286 -29.44 -30.02 9.78
CA THR A 286 -29.78 -31.44 9.95
C THR A 286 -29.46 -32.23 8.69
N ASP A 287 -28.67 -33.31 8.82
CA ASP A 287 -28.35 -34.18 7.69
C ASP A 287 -29.63 -34.85 7.10
N LYS A 288 -29.68 -34.99 5.79
CA LYS A 288 -30.87 -35.46 5.07
C LYS A 288 -31.50 -36.73 5.67
N PRO A 289 -30.72 -37.79 6.05
CA PRO A 289 -31.29 -38.99 6.67
C PRO A 289 -31.96 -38.78 8.03
N GLU A 290 -31.56 -37.72 8.75
CA GLU A 290 -32.06 -37.42 10.12
C GLU A 290 -33.28 -36.49 10.11
N ARG A 291 -33.66 -35.94 8.95
CA ARG A 291 -34.78 -35.02 8.83
C ARG A 291 -36.12 -35.70 9.04
N PRO A 292 -37.07 -34.99 9.75
CA PRO A 292 -38.43 -35.50 9.91
C PRO A 292 -39.13 -35.79 8.58
N ARG A 293 -39.80 -36.93 8.50
CA ARG A 293 -40.59 -37.32 7.28
C ARG A 293 -41.76 -36.39 6.97
N SER A 294 -42.22 -35.62 7.95
CA SER A 294 -43.31 -34.62 7.87
C SER A 294 -42.91 -33.28 7.33
N LEU A 295 -41.61 -33.07 6.96
CA LEU A 295 -41.18 -31.83 6.36
C LEU A 295 -41.86 -31.60 5.00
N PRO A 296 -42.19 -30.36 4.63
CA PRO A 296 -42.57 -30.01 3.24
C PRO A 296 -41.45 -30.40 2.25
N ASP A 297 -41.85 -30.79 1.04
CA ASP A 297 -40.88 -31.30 0.05
C ASP A 297 -39.86 -30.23 -0.34
N GLU A 298 -40.26 -28.93 -0.35
CA GLU A 298 -39.37 -27.80 -0.61
C GLU A 298 -38.21 -27.70 0.40
N LEU A 299 -38.43 -28.13 1.65
CA LEU A 299 -37.43 -28.16 2.70
C LEU A 299 -36.61 -29.43 2.77
N LYS A 300 -37.17 -30.58 2.31
CA LYS A 300 -36.48 -31.89 2.36
C LYS A 300 -35.25 -31.93 1.49
N ASP A 301 -35.33 -31.30 0.32
CA ASP A 301 -34.29 -31.36 -0.72
C ASP A 301 -33.15 -30.37 -0.50
N LEU A 302 -33.31 -29.43 0.44
CA LEU A 302 -32.26 -28.49 0.78
C LEU A 302 -30.94 -29.20 1.16
N PRO A 303 -29.78 -28.63 0.84
CA PRO A 303 -28.50 -29.23 1.21
C PRO A 303 -28.33 -29.24 2.74
N TYR A 304 -27.52 -30.15 3.26
CA TYR A 304 -26.99 -30.09 4.61
C TYR A 304 -25.76 -29.20 4.62
N VAL A 305 -25.75 -28.20 5.49
CA VAL A 305 -24.62 -27.29 5.64
C VAL A 305 -23.85 -27.69 6.91
N ASN A 306 -22.79 -28.47 6.73
CA ASN A 306 -21.95 -28.90 7.83
C ASN A 306 -21.17 -27.73 8.41
N GLY A 307 -21.14 -27.60 9.73
CA GLY A 307 -20.40 -26.55 10.45
C GLY A 307 -21.27 -25.88 11.50
N ASP A 308 -20.64 -25.19 12.43
CA ASP A 308 -21.32 -24.58 13.58
C ASP A 308 -22.21 -23.35 13.21
N LEU A 309 -22.29 -22.99 11.92
CA LEU A 309 -23.02 -21.80 11.48
C LEU A 309 -24.50 -21.84 11.90
N PHE A 310 -25.17 -22.99 11.76
CA PHE A 310 -26.60 -23.17 12.05
C PHE A 310 -26.87 -23.88 13.38
N ALA A 311 -25.85 -24.30 14.13
CA ALA A 311 -25.99 -25.15 15.30
C ALA A 311 -26.66 -24.48 16.51
N GLU A 312 -26.48 -23.16 16.69
CA GLU A 312 -27.01 -22.45 17.86
C GLU A 312 -28.44 -21.94 17.62
N ASP A 313 -29.32 -22.09 18.60
CA ASP A 313 -30.63 -21.44 18.61
C ASP A 313 -30.47 -19.94 18.92
N LEU A 314 -30.80 -19.09 17.98
CA LEU A 314 -30.66 -17.65 18.12
C LEU A 314 -31.87 -16.96 18.77
N GLY A 315 -33.03 -17.67 18.88
CA GLY A 315 -34.23 -17.13 19.50
C GLY A 315 -34.82 -15.91 18.81
N PHE A 316 -34.62 -15.78 17.46
CA PHE A 316 -35.26 -14.74 16.65
C PHE A 316 -36.70 -15.17 16.33
N ALA A 317 -37.64 -14.76 17.12
CA ALA A 317 -39.06 -15.17 17.00
C ALA A 317 -39.95 -14.08 16.35
N ASP A 318 -39.68 -12.83 16.66
CA ASP A 318 -40.59 -11.72 16.34
C ASP A 318 -39.98 -10.77 15.31
N PHE A 319 -40.62 -10.68 14.16
CA PHE A 319 -40.25 -9.75 13.10
C PHE A 319 -41.33 -8.72 12.89
N THR A 320 -40.94 -7.49 12.60
CA THR A 320 -41.81 -6.40 12.17
C THR A 320 -41.87 -6.32 10.65
N ARG A 321 -42.87 -5.60 10.13
CA ARG A 321 -42.95 -5.28 8.70
C ARG A 321 -41.65 -4.66 8.16
N ALA A 322 -41.08 -3.70 8.91
CA ALA A 322 -39.84 -3.03 8.48
C ALA A 322 -38.64 -3.99 8.34
N MET A 323 -38.53 -4.98 9.27
CA MET A 323 -37.47 -6.00 9.20
C MET A 323 -37.66 -6.94 8.00
N ARG A 324 -38.95 -7.34 7.74
CA ARG A 324 -39.28 -8.18 6.60
C ARG A 324 -39.01 -7.47 5.27
N ASP A 325 -39.42 -6.21 5.16
CA ASP A 325 -39.21 -5.42 3.95
C ASP A 325 -37.71 -5.19 3.68
N ALA A 326 -36.89 -4.96 4.71
CA ALA A 326 -35.42 -4.86 4.61
C ALA A 326 -34.79 -6.20 4.18
N LEU A 327 -35.27 -7.33 4.68
CA LEU A 327 -34.80 -8.64 4.23
C LEU A 327 -35.15 -8.91 2.76
N LEU A 328 -36.37 -8.54 2.33
CA LEU A 328 -36.77 -8.66 0.93
C LEU A 328 -35.92 -7.75 0.01
N ALA A 329 -35.51 -6.57 0.48
CA ALA A 329 -34.58 -5.74 -0.27
C ALA A 329 -33.24 -6.45 -0.48
N CYS A 330 -32.75 -7.19 0.51
CA CYS A 330 -31.56 -8.02 0.34
C CYS A 330 -31.76 -9.12 -0.70
N CYS A 331 -32.92 -9.78 -0.73
CA CYS A 331 -33.25 -10.83 -1.71
C CYS A 331 -33.36 -10.31 -3.17
N ASN A 332 -33.39 -9.01 -3.40
CA ASN A 332 -33.47 -8.44 -4.75
C ASN A 332 -32.10 -8.13 -5.38
N LEU A 333 -31.01 -8.32 -4.65
CA LEU A 333 -29.64 -8.17 -5.17
C LEU A 333 -29.16 -9.48 -5.80
N ASN A 334 -28.25 -9.39 -6.77
CA ASN A 334 -27.58 -10.56 -7.33
C ASN A 334 -26.30 -10.87 -6.53
N TRP A 335 -26.43 -11.73 -5.53
CA TRP A 335 -25.31 -12.13 -4.65
C TRP A 335 -24.25 -12.98 -5.36
N ALA A 336 -24.57 -13.62 -6.49
CA ALA A 336 -23.58 -14.35 -7.29
C ALA A 336 -22.47 -13.42 -7.85
N ALA A 337 -22.79 -12.15 -8.07
CA ALA A 337 -21.85 -11.14 -8.56
C ALA A 337 -21.08 -10.42 -7.43
N ILE A 338 -21.55 -10.54 -6.18
CA ILE A 338 -20.98 -9.84 -5.03
C ILE A 338 -19.78 -10.63 -4.49
N SER A 339 -18.69 -9.94 -4.18
CA SER A 339 -17.52 -10.57 -3.56
C SER A 339 -17.82 -10.98 -2.11
N PRO A 340 -17.52 -12.23 -1.69
CA PRO A 340 -17.64 -12.62 -0.29
C PRO A 340 -16.77 -11.81 0.69
N ALA A 341 -15.83 -11.00 0.19
CA ALA A 341 -15.09 -10.03 1.01
C ALA A 341 -16.01 -8.95 1.64
N VAL A 342 -17.23 -8.77 1.12
CA VAL A 342 -18.24 -7.86 1.69
C VAL A 342 -18.61 -8.19 3.15
N PHE A 343 -18.41 -9.44 3.59
CA PHE A 343 -18.64 -9.85 4.98
C PHE A 343 -17.85 -9.02 6.00
N GLY A 344 -16.63 -8.62 5.64
CA GLY A 344 -15.82 -7.78 6.51
C GLY A 344 -16.39 -6.36 6.65
N SER A 345 -16.89 -5.77 5.57
CA SER A 345 -17.58 -4.46 5.59
C SER A 345 -18.84 -4.51 6.44
N LEU A 346 -19.63 -5.57 6.30
CA LEU A 346 -20.80 -5.81 7.12
C LEU A 346 -20.44 -5.89 8.62
N PHE A 347 -19.44 -6.68 8.98
CA PHE A 347 -18.97 -6.79 10.36
C PHE A 347 -18.55 -5.43 10.93
N GLN A 348 -17.87 -4.60 10.13
CA GLN A 348 -17.49 -3.26 10.57
C GLN A 348 -18.72 -2.34 10.75
N SER A 349 -19.75 -2.44 9.90
CA SER A 349 -20.98 -1.64 10.02
C SER A 349 -21.79 -2.03 11.24
N ILE A 350 -21.88 -3.32 11.54
CA ILE A 350 -22.51 -3.84 12.77
C ILE A 350 -21.80 -3.27 14.03
N MET A 351 -20.46 -3.15 13.98
CA MET A 351 -19.70 -2.55 15.07
C MET A 351 -19.64 -1.00 15.01
N ALA A 352 -20.52 -0.34 14.28
CA ALA A 352 -20.54 1.13 14.16
C ALA A 352 -21.21 1.83 15.35
N GLY A 353 -22.00 1.15 16.19
CA GLY A 353 -22.56 1.65 17.45
C GLY A 353 -21.49 2.18 18.39
N GLU A 354 -21.86 2.91 19.45
CA GLU A 354 -20.89 3.57 20.34
C GLU A 354 -20.01 2.56 21.10
N GLU A 355 -20.60 1.45 21.57
CA GLU A 355 -19.87 0.35 22.21
C GLU A 355 -19.03 -0.43 21.20
N GLY A 356 -19.56 -0.72 20.01
CA GLY A 356 -18.85 -1.38 18.94
C GLY A 356 -17.65 -0.56 18.46
N ARG A 357 -17.76 0.77 18.31
CA ARG A 357 -16.64 1.66 18.02
C ARG A 357 -15.58 1.63 19.10
N LYS A 358 -15.96 1.51 20.35
CA LYS A 358 -15.03 1.37 21.49
C LYS A 358 -14.32 0.02 21.44
N LYS A 359 -15.05 -1.07 21.23
CA LYS A 359 -14.50 -2.44 21.08
C LYS A 359 -13.55 -2.49 19.87
N ARG A 360 -13.97 -1.99 18.70
CA ARG A 360 -13.17 -1.93 17.47
C ARG A 360 -11.84 -1.18 17.66
N ARG A 361 -11.85 -0.03 18.35
CA ARG A 361 -10.62 0.70 18.70
C ARG A 361 -9.71 -0.08 19.64
N GLN A 362 -10.27 -0.88 20.52
CA GLN A 362 -9.50 -1.71 21.47
C GLN A 362 -8.84 -2.92 20.79
N ILE A 363 -9.52 -3.53 19.81
CA ILE A 363 -8.98 -4.67 19.06
C ILE A 363 -8.19 -4.24 17.83
N GLY A 364 -8.24 -2.95 17.45
CA GLY A 364 -7.53 -2.42 16.28
C GLY A 364 -8.10 -2.92 14.94
N ALA A 365 -9.34 -3.39 14.93
CA ALA A 365 -9.98 -3.93 13.72
C ALA A 365 -10.34 -2.80 12.75
N HIS A 366 -9.71 -2.84 11.58
CA HIS A 366 -10.01 -1.98 10.44
C HIS A 366 -10.31 -2.88 9.24
N TYR A 367 -11.52 -2.73 8.70
CA TYR A 367 -11.88 -3.41 7.47
C TYR A 367 -11.00 -2.91 6.32
N THR A 368 -10.65 -3.84 5.45
CA THR A 368 -9.80 -3.58 4.29
C THR A 368 -10.63 -3.75 3.02
N SER A 369 -10.72 -2.69 2.23
CA SER A 369 -11.38 -2.74 0.92
C SER A 369 -10.67 -3.71 -0.02
N GLU A 370 -11.42 -4.31 -0.94
CA GLU A 370 -10.85 -5.21 -1.94
C GLU A 370 -9.77 -4.50 -2.77
N ARG A 371 -10.01 -3.25 -3.13
CA ARG A 371 -9.06 -2.39 -3.83
C ARG A 371 -7.71 -2.29 -3.11
N ASP A 372 -7.75 -2.12 -1.80
CA ASP A 372 -6.53 -1.99 -1.00
C ASP A 372 -5.84 -3.34 -0.77
N ILE A 373 -6.60 -4.44 -0.67
CA ILE A 373 -6.04 -5.80 -0.66
C ILE A 373 -5.29 -6.07 -1.96
N MET A 374 -5.85 -5.67 -3.10
CA MET A 374 -5.22 -5.84 -4.40
C MET A 374 -3.89 -5.08 -4.53
N LYS A 375 -3.71 -3.90 -3.88
CA LYS A 375 -2.41 -3.22 -3.83
C LYS A 375 -1.33 -4.11 -3.23
N LEU A 376 -1.64 -4.77 -2.13
CA LEU A 376 -0.72 -5.69 -1.46
C LEU A 376 -0.50 -6.96 -2.29
N ALA A 377 -1.57 -7.61 -2.74
CA ALA A 377 -1.50 -8.87 -3.48
C ALA A 377 -0.73 -8.73 -4.80
N ARG A 378 -1.00 -7.69 -5.59
CA ARG A 378 -0.29 -7.37 -6.83
C ARG A 378 1.21 -7.21 -6.59
N SER A 379 1.58 -6.43 -5.59
CA SER A 379 3.00 -6.15 -5.29
C SER A 379 3.73 -7.35 -4.71
N LEU A 380 3.05 -8.21 -3.97
CA LEU A 380 3.67 -9.33 -3.27
C LEU A 380 3.90 -10.55 -4.18
N PHE A 381 2.90 -10.90 -5.00
CA PHE A 381 2.95 -12.15 -5.79
C PHE A 381 2.16 -12.12 -7.11
N LEU A 382 1.05 -11.37 -7.19
CA LEU A 382 0.10 -11.54 -8.29
C LEU A 382 0.64 -11.04 -9.63
N ASP A 383 1.32 -9.89 -9.65
CA ASP A 383 1.94 -9.37 -10.88
C ASP A 383 3.07 -10.29 -11.38
N ASP A 384 3.83 -10.90 -10.46
CA ASP A 384 4.86 -11.90 -10.81
C ASP A 384 4.22 -13.15 -11.46
N LEU A 385 3.11 -13.65 -10.90
CA LEU A 385 2.39 -14.80 -11.44
C LEU A 385 1.74 -14.49 -12.79
N LYS A 386 1.14 -13.31 -12.97
CA LYS A 386 0.58 -12.86 -14.26
C LYS A 386 1.67 -12.78 -15.34
N ALA A 387 2.83 -12.22 -15.01
CA ALA A 387 3.95 -12.15 -15.93
C ALA A 387 4.49 -13.55 -16.31
N GLU A 388 4.54 -14.47 -15.33
CA GLU A 388 4.95 -15.84 -15.57
C GLU A 388 3.97 -16.57 -16.49
N LEU A 389 2.64 -16.47 -16.24
CA LEU A 389 1.61 -17.04 -17.13
C LEU A 389 1.73 -16.51 -18.56
N ALA A 390 1.89 -15.18 -18.71
CA ALA A 390 2.08 -14.57 -20.01
C ALA A 390 3.34 -15.11 -20.73
N SER A 391 4.42 -15.39 -19.98
CA SER A 391 5.66 -15.96 -20.52
C SER A 391 5.51 -17.41 -20.99
N CYS A 392 4.51 -18.15 -20.48
CA CYS A 392 4.25 -19.51 -20.90
C CYS A 392 3.71 -19.57 -22.34
N GLY A 393 3.01 -18.55 -22.80
CA GLY A 393 2.41 -18.48 -24.13
C GLY A 393 1.52 -19.70 -24.38
N LYS A 394 1.78 -20.46 -25.46
CA LYS A 394 1.05 -21.69 -25.83
C LYS A 394 1.81 -22.98 -25.49
N ASP A 395 2.88 -22.91 -24.73
CA ASP A 395 3.67 -24.07 -24.32
C ASP A 395 2.94 -24.89 -23.24
N LYS A 396 2.37 -26.02 -23.65
CA LYS A 396 1.59 -26.90 -22.75
C LYS A 396 2.39 -27.38 -21.54
N LYS A 397 3.71 -27.61 -21.68
CA LYS A 397 4.55 -28.07 -20.56
C LYS A 397 4.74 -26.96 -19.53
N LYS A 398 5.00 -25.73 -20.00
CA LYS A 398 5.14 -24.57 -19.12
C LYS A 398 3.81 -24.23 -18.43
N LEU A 399 2.70 -24.28 -19.15
CA LEU A 399 1.36 -24.04 -18.57
C LEU A 399 1.01 -25.08 -17.50
N ALA A 400 1.29 -26.38 -17.74
CA ALA A 400 1.07 -27.43 -16.75
C ALA A 400 1.95 -27.22 -15.50
N ALA A 401 3.24 -26.88 -15.69
CA ALA A 401 4.17 -26.57 -14.59
C ALA A 401 3.72 -25.32 -13.82
N PHE A 402 3.19 -24.31 -14.50
CA PHE A 402 2.62 -23.11 -13.86
C PHE A 402 1.39 -23.48 -13.00
N GLN A 403 0.49 -24.32 -13.50
CA GLN A 403 -0.64 -24.80 -12.71
C GLN A 403 -0.20 -25.60 -11.48
N ASP A 404 0.82 -26.47 -11.62
CA ASP A 404 1.39 -27.20 -10.49
C ASP A 404 2.02 -26.23 -9.46
N LYS A 405 2.66 -25.18 -9.94
CA LYS A 405 3.16 -24.10 -9.07
C LYS A 405 2.02 -23.44 -8.31
N LEU A 406 0.93 -23.01 -8.99
CA LEU A 406 -0.24 -22.42 -8.31
C LEU A 406 -0.77 -23.33 -7.20
N ALA A 407 -0.89 -24.63 -7.47
CA ALA A 407 -1.36 -25.64 -6.52
C ALA A 407 -0.42 -25.84 -5.32
N SER A 408 0.87 -25.54 -5.48
CA SER A 408 1.87 -25.67 -4.42
C SER A 408 1.93 -24.51 -3.45
N LEU A 409 1.41 -23.34 -3.85
CA LEU A 409 1.44 -22.13 -3.02
C LEU A 409 0.60 -22.30 -1.74
N ARG A 410 1.09 -21.74 -0.64
CA ARG A 410 0.38 -21.72 0.65
C ARG A 410 0.49 -20.33 1.24
N PHE A 411 -0.61 -19.84 1.78
CA PHE A 411 -0.77 -18.49 2.29
C PHE A 411 -1.14 -18.52 3.77
N LEU A 412 -0.60 -17.58 4.53
CA LEU A 412 -0.94 -17.39 5.94
C LEU A 412 -1.28 -15.93 6.20
N ASP A 413 -2.47 -15.68 6.76
CA ASP A 413 -2.85 -14.39 7.33
C ASP A 413 -2.93 -14.52 8.86
N PRO A 414 -1.98 -13.95 9.62
CA PRO A 414 -1.96 -14.11 11.08
C PRO A 414 -2.85 -13.13 11.85
N ALA A 415 -3.76 -12.45 11.17
CA ALA A 415 -4.80 -11.58 11.73
C ALA A 415 -5.94 -11.46 10.74
N CYS A 416 -6.51 -12.62 10.35
CA CYS A 416 -7.31 -12.70 9.13
C CYS A 416 -8.70 -12.05 9.23
N GLY A 417 -9.20 -11.74 10.43
CA GLY A 417 -10.55 -11.22 10.59
C GLY A 417 -11.58 -12.13 9.93
N CYS A 418 -12.44 -11.54 9.11
CA CYS A 418 -13.42 -12.26 8.30
C CYS A 418 -12.83 -12.90 7.02
N GLY A 419 -11.51 -12.97 6.88
CA GLY A 419 -10.83 -13.68 5.80
C GLY A 419 -10.65 -12.92 4.49
N ASN A 420 -10.87 -11.62 4.45
CA ASN A 420 -10.87 -10.83 3.20
C ASN A 420 -9.60 -11.00 2.36
N PHE A 421 -8.42 -10.95 2.98
CA PHE A 421 -7.15 -11.17 2.27
C PHE A 421 -7.08 -12.58 1.67
N LEU A 422 -7.56 -13.58 2.39
CA LEU A 422 -7.57 -14.97 1.94
C LEU A 422 -8.56 -15.18 0.78
N VAL A 423 -9.77 -14.59 0.89
CA VAL A 423 -10.83 -14.63 -0.14
C VAL A 423 -10.34 -14.04 -1.45
N VAL A 424 -9.80 -12.82 -1.42
CA VAL A 424 -9.30 -12.14 -2.61
C VAL A 424 -8.10 -12.88 -3.19
N THR A 425 -7.16 -13.34 -2.35
CA THR A 425 -6.01 -14.13 -2.79
C THR A 425 -6.45 -15.41 -3.50
N TYR A 426 -7.38 -16.15 -2.92
CA TYR A 426 -7.91 -17.38 -3.49
C TYR A 426 -8.59 -17.14 -4.85
N ARG A 427 -9.43 -16.11 -4.93
CA ARG A 427 -10.08 -15.72 -6.18
C ARG A 427 -9.07 -15.46 -7.30
N GLU A 428 -8.06 -14.65 -7.03
CA GLU A 428 -7.04 -14.31 -8.02
C GLU A 428 -6.25 -15.54 -8.50
N LEU A 429 -5.93 -16.47 -7.59
CA LEU A 429 -5.27 -17.73 -7.98
C LEU A 429 -6.16 -18.60 -8.86
N ARG A 430 -7.46 -18.69 -8.55
CA ARG A 430 -8.43 -19.43 -9.35
C ARG A 430 -8.64 -18.82 -10.74
N LEU A 431 -8.64 -17.49 -10.84
CA LEU A 431 -8.71 -16.79 -12.13
C LEU A 431 -7.47 -17.10 -12.99
N LEU A 432 -6.28 -17.10 -12.41
CA LEU A 432 -5.05 -17.50 -13.12
C LEU A 432 -5.08 -18.98 -13.52
N GLU A 433 -5.62 -19.87 -12.69
CA GLU A 433 -5.80 -21.27 -13.04
C GLU A 433 -6.77 -21.45 -14.20
N ILE A 434 -7.90 -20.72 -14.20
CA ILE A 434 -8.88 -20.75 -15.29
C ILE A 434 -8.22 -20.30 -16.61
N GLU A 435 -7.47 -19.21 -16.59
CA GLU A 435 -6.76 -18.71 -17.77
C GLU A 435 -5.72 -19.72 -18.28
N ALA A 436 -4.93 -20.32 -17.39
CA ALA A 436 -3.97 -21.36 -17.74
C ALA A 436 -4.66 -22.59 -18.35
N LEU A 437 -5.80 -23.02 -17.79
CA LEU A 437 -6.58 -24.15 -18.31
C LEU A 437 -7.21 -23.86 -19.67
N GLN A 438 -7.67 -22.62 -19.91
CA GLN A 438 -8.17 -22.21 -21.24
C GLN A 438 -7.08 -22.26 -22.30
N LEU A 439 -5.84 -21.90 -21.95
CA LEU A 439 -4.68 -22.01 -22.86
C LEU A 439 -4.25 -23.47 -23.07
N LEU A 440 -4.35 -24.32 -22.05
CA LEU A 440 -4.06 -25.77 -22.14
C LEU A 440 -5.08 -26.50 -23.00
N HIS A 441 -6.37 -26.13 -22.94
CA HIS A 441 -7.50 -26.79 -23.53
C HIS A 441 -8.35 -25.82 -24.38
N PRO A 442 -7.84 -25.32 -25.51
CA PRO A 442 -8.58 -24.36 -26.34
C PRO A 442 -9.88 -24.93 -26.90
N PRO A 443 -10.85 -24.07 -27.22
CA PRO A 443 -12.11 -24.52 -27.88
C PRO A 443 -11.81 -25.35 -29.12
N GLY A 444 -12.55 -26.47 -29.30
CA GLY A 444 -12.34 -27.41 -30.40
C GLY A 444 -11.40 -28.60 -30.14
N GLN A 445 -10.60 -28.54 -29.06
CA GLN A 445 -9.80 -29.68 -28.56
C GLN A 445 -10.37 -30.30 -27.26
N ARG A 446 -11.51 -29.82 -26.82
CA ARG A 446 -12.18 -30.29 -25.62
C ARG A 446 -12.87 -31.62 -25.94
N GLN A 447 -12.44 -32.74 -25.30
CA GLN A 447 -13.13 -34.01 -25.39
C GLN A 447 -14.48 -33.95 -24.67
N GLU A 448 -15.52 -34.52 -25.22
CA GLU A 448 -16.93 -34.36 -24.84
C GLU A 448 -17.32 -34.84 -23.42
N ARG A 449 -16.42 -35.38 -22.62
CA ARG A 449 -16.72 -35.84 -21.25
C ARG A 449 -15.48 -35.71 -20.37
N LEU A 450 -15.21 -34.48 -19.93
CA LEU A 450 -14.10 -34.24 -19.02
C LEU A 450 -14.62 -33.99 -17.61
N ASN A 451 -14.06 -34.73 -16.68
CA ASN A 451 -14.24 -34.41 -15.26
C ASN A 451 -13.42 -33.17 -14.96
N LEU A 452 -14.04 -31.98 -15.10
CA LEU A 452 -13.41 -30.68 -14.84
C LEU A 452 -12.82 -30.59 -13.45
N ASP A 453 -13.43 -31.24 -12.46
CA ASP A 453 -12.95 -31.28 -11.08
C ASP A 453 -11.54 -31.89 -10.97
N ALA A 454 -11.19 -32.86 -11.82
CA ALA A 454 -9.86 -33.45 -11.86
C ALA A 454 -8.78 -32.51 -12.44
N TRP A 455 -9.17 -31.43 -13.14
CA TRP A 455 -8.23 -30.46 -13.70
C TRP A 455 -7.92 -29.36 -12.74
N LEU A 456 -8.81 -29.09 -11.77
CA LEU A 456 -8.64 -28.04 -10.78
C LEU A 456 -7.67 -28.49 -9.70
N LYS A 457 -6.57 -27.77 -9.57
CA LYS A 457 -5.51 -28.05 -8.59
C LYS A 457 -5.44 -27.01 -7.47
N VAL A 458 -5.90 -25.78 -7.75
CA VAL A 458 -6.00 -24.74 -6.72
C VAL A 458 -7.19 -25.04 -5.81
N ASP A 459 -6.96 -25.02 -4.50
CA ASP A 459 -7.94 -25.44 -3.51
C ASP A 459 -7.90 -24.53 -2.26
N VAL A 460 -9.00 -24.45 -1.52
CA VAL A 460 -9.14 -23.63 -0.31
C VAL A 460 -8.20 -24.06 0.82
N ASP A 461 -7.72 -25.31 0.83
CA ASP A 461 -6.76 -25.81 1.83
C ASP A 461 -5.37 -25.15 1.75
N GLN A 462 -5.16 -24.32 0.72
CA GLN A 462 -3.96 -23.49 0.57
C GLN A 462 -3.99 -22.23 1.47
N MET A 463 -5.19 -21.88 1.96
CA MET A 463 -5.45 -20.68 2.75
C MET A 463 -5.46 -20.99 4.24
N HIS A 464 -4.63 -20.28 4.99
CA HIS A 464 -4.49 -20.45 6.44
C HIS A 464 -4.67 -19.09 7.10
N GLY A 465 -5.38 -19.05 8.23
CA GLY A 465 -5.61 -17.84 9.00
C GLY A 465 -5.44 -18.06 10.50
N ILE A 466 -5.15 -16.99 11.22
CA ILE A 466 -5.23 -16.94 12.68
C ILE A 466 -6.10 -15.74 13.04
N GLU A 467 -7.13 -15.97 13.84
CA GLU A 467 -8.02 -14.92 14.32
C GLU A 467 -8.28 -15.09 15.82
N ILE A 468 -8.25 -13.99 16.58
CA ILE A 468 -8.41 -14.04 18.04
C ILE A 468 -9.86 -14.23 18.45
N GLU A 469 -10.78 -13.65 17.69
CA GLU A 469 -12.23 -13.74 17.94
C GLU A 469 -12.80 -14.91 17.14
N GLU A 470 -13.57 -15.77 17.82
CA GLU A 470 -14.16 -16.96 17.19
C GLU A 470 -15.10 -16.60 16.04
N TRP A 471 -15.88 -15.57 16.21
CA TRP A 471 -16.91 -15.19 15.27
C TRP A 471 -16.37 -14.74 13.90
N PRO A 472 -15.45 -13.78 13.78
CA PRO A 472 -14.81 -13.47 12.50
C PRO A 472 -14.13 -14.67 11.85
N ALA A 473 -13.55 -15.57 12.67
CA ALA A 473 -12.92 -16.79 12.16
C ALA A 473 -13.95 -17.69 11.45
N ARG A 474 -15.16 -17.86 12.00
CA ARG A 474 -16.24 -18.64 11.39
C ARG A 474 -16.77 -17.98 10.11
N ILE A 475 -16.87 -16.64 10.10
CA ILE A 475 -17.19 -15.89 8.89
C ILE A 475 -16.14 -16.17 7.80
N ALA A 476 -14.86 -16.14 8.14
CA ALA A 476 -13.79 -16.42 7.20
C ALA A 476 -13.91 -17.82 6.56
N GLU A 477 -14.26 -18.82 7.33
CA GLU A 477 -14.51 -20.20 6.82
C GLU A 477 -15.66 -20.22 5.80
N VAL A 478 -16.78 -19.55 6.14
CA VAL A 478 -17.95 -19.44 5.23
C VAL A 478 -17.61 -18.65 3.97
N ALA A 479 -16.95 -17.50 4.10
CA ALA A 479 -16.54 -16.67 2.98
C ALA A 479 -15.60 -17.42 2.02
N MET A 480 -14.67 -18.21 2.55
CA MET A 480 -13.78 -19.05 1.76
C MET A 480 -14.54 -20.15 1.01
N TRP A 481 -15.55 -20.71 1.62
CA TRP A 481 -16.40 -21.69 0.96
C TRP A 481 -17.24 -21.06 -0.17
N LEU A 482 -17.83 -19.90 0.07
CA LEU A 482 -18.62 -19.17 -0.93
C LEU A 482 -17.78 -18.75 -2.13
N ILE A 483 -16.57 -18.23 -1.91
CA ILE A 483 -15.69 -17.87 -3.04
C ILE A 483 -15.25 -19.11 -3.85
N ASP A 484 -15.00 -20.24 -3.20
CA ASP A 484 -14.70 -21.49 -3.93
C ASP A 484 -15.88 -21.88 -4.84
N HIS A 485 -17.10 -21.78 -4.32
CA HIS A 485 -18.30 -22.09 -5.10
C HIS A 485 -18.48 -21.13 -6.28
N GLN A 486 -18.33 -19.81 -6.07
CA GLN A 486 -18.37 -18.83 -7.17
C GLN A 486 -17.29 -19.11 -8.23
N MET A 487 -16.07 -19.48 -7.81
CA MET A 487 -15.01 -19.81 -8.75
C MET A 487 -15.29 -21.11 -9.53
N ASN A 488 -15.95 -22.09 -8.91
CA ASN A 488 -16.39 -23.30 -9.59
C ASN A 488 -17.47 -23.00 -10.65
N GLN A 489 -18.37 -22.06 -10.39
CA GLN A 489 -19.32 -21.58 -11.40
C GLN A 489 -18.59 -20.89 -12.57
N LYS A 490 -17.62 -20.00 -12.31
CA LYS A 490 -16.81 -19.38 -13.37
C LYS A 490 -16.04 -20.41 -14.21
N VAL A 491 -15.55 -21.48 -13.60
CA VAL A 491 -14.99 -22.62 -14.37
C VAL A 491 -16.07 -23.26 -15.26
N GLY A 492 -17.25 -23.50 -14.69
CA GLY A 492 -18.39 -24.07 -15.45
C GLY A 492 -18.74 -23.20 -16.66
N GLU A 493 -18.84 -21.91 -16.49
CA GLU A 493 -19.06 -20.92 -17.57
C GLU A 493 -17.94 -20.95 -18.61
N ALA A 494 -16.68 -20.95 -18.17
CA ALA A 494 -15.51 -20.93 -19.05
C ALA A 494 -15.39 -22.20 -19.92
N PHE A 495 -15.90 -23.36 -19.44
CA PHE A 495 -15.78 -24.65 -20.11
C PHE A 495 -17.12 -25.21 -20.60
N GLY A 496 -18.24 -24.57 -20.30
CA GLY A 496 -19.58 -24.95 -20.75
C GLY A 496 -20.11 -26.21 -20.07
N GLN A 497 -19.65 -26.55 -18.86
CA GLN A 497 -20.05 -27.74 -18.08
C GLN A 497 -20.07 -27.38 -16.58
N PRO A 498 -21.12 -27.81 -15.83
CA PRO A 498 -21.17 -27.55 -14.39
C PRO A 498 -20.03 -28.29 -13.66
N VAL A 499 -19.38 -27.61 -12.71
CA VAL A 499 -18.40 -28.21 -11.80
C VAL A 499 -19.13 -28.60 -10.53
N LEU A 500 -19.36 -29.92 -10.37
CA LEU A 500 -20.00 -30.47 -9.17
C LEU A 500 -18.94 -30.79 -8.10
N ARG A 501 -18.29 -29.78 -7.55
CA ARG A 501 -17.42 -29.98 -6.41
C ARG A 501 -18.26 -29.89 -5.14
N LEU A 502 -18.37 -31.04 -4.43
CA LEU A 502 -19.04 -31.00 -3.12
C LEU A 502 -18.25 -30.13 -2.16
N PRO A 503 -18.86 -29.08 -1.58
CA PRO A 503 -18.16 -28.02 -0.88
C PRO A 503 -17.46 -28.41 0.44
N LEU A 504 -17.62 -29.65 0.90
CA LEU A 504 -17.33 -30.03 2.29
C LEU A 504 -16.10 -30.95 2.48
N LYS A 505 -15.35 -31.27 1.42
CA LYS A 505 -14.18 -32.17 1.56
C LYS A 505 -12.93 -31.47 2.05
N LYS A 506 -12.81 -30.15 1.81
CA LYS A 506 -11.67 -29.33 2.22
C LYS A 506 -12.16 -27.94 2.64
N SER A 507 -11.60 -27.42 3.71
CA SER A 507 -11.86 -26.08 4.23
C SER A 507 -10.58 -25.29 4.38
N ALA A 508 -10.68 -23.97 4.33
CA ALA A 508 -9.61 -23.10 4.79
C ALA A 508 -9.28 -23.41 6.27
N LYS A 509 -8.02 -23.29 6.63
CA LYS A 509 -7.56 -23.61 7.99
C LYS A 509 -7.47 -22.35 8.82
N ILE A 510 -8.57 -21.99 9.45
CA ILE A 510 -8.65 -20.84 10.34
C ILE A 510 -8.47 -21.31 11.79
N HIS A 511 -7.42 -20.83 12.42
CA HIS A 511 -7.12 -21.12 13.82
C HIS A 511 -7.65 -20.00 14.71
N VAL A 512 -8.50 -20.34 15.67
CA VAL A 512 -9.01 -19.38 16.68
C VAL A 512 -7.98 -19.27 17.79
N GLY A 513 -7.41 -18.07 17.96
CA GLY A 513 -6.44 -17.83 19.04
C GLY A 513 -5.62 -16.56 18.84
N ASN A 514 -4.92 -16.16 19.89
CA ASN A 514 -4.03 -15.01 19.86
C ASN A 514 -2.77 -15.32 19.01
N ALA A 515 -2.64 -14.71 17.84
CA ALA A 515 -1.51 -14.91 16.94
C ALA A 515 -0.15 -14.62 17.58
N LEU A 516 -0.08 -13.73 18.55
CA LEU A 516 1.15 -13.42 19.25
C LEU A 516 1.56 -14.49 20.29
N GLN A 517 0.63 -15.38 20.67
CA GLN A 517 0.85 -16.48 21.61
C GLN A 517 0.87 -17.86 20.93
N THR A 518 0.34 -17.94 19.72
CA THR A 518 0.29 -19.15 18.89
C THR A 518 1.63 -19.36 18.18
N ASP A 519 2.16 -20.59 18.17
CA ASP A 519 3.23 -20.94 17.24
C ASP A 519 2.65 -21.10 15.83
N TRP A 520 2.98 -20.21 14.92
CA TRP A 520 2.48 -20.24 13.54
C TRP A 520 2.85 -21.52 12.78
N ASN A 521 3.90 -22.23 13.19
CA ASN A 521 4.26 -23.51 12.60
C ASN A 521 3.23 -24.62 12.88
N THR A 522 2.40 -24.50 13.91
CA THR A 522 1.28 -25.43 14.17
C THR A 522 0.12 -25.22 13.21
N VAL A 523 -0.06 -23.98 12.71
CA VAL A 523 -1.09 -23.62 11.74
C VAL A 523 -0.61 -23.91 10.31
N LEU A 524 0.58 -23.43 9.97
CA LEU A 524 1.26 -23.68 8.71
C LEU A 524 2.77 -23.75 8.93
N PRO A 525 3.43 -24.90 8.74
CA PRO A 525 4.88 -24.97 8.84
C PRO A 525 5.57 -24.00 7.86
N ALA A 526 6.51 -23.20 8.34
CA ALA A 526 7.18 -22.15 7.56
C ALA A 526 7.80 -22.67 6.25
N LYS A 527 8.32 -23.92 6.24
CA LYS A 527 8.85 -24.57 5.02
C LYS A 527 7.80 -24.84 3.94
N ARG A 528 6.53 -24.84 4.30
CA ARG A 528 5.40 -25.02 3.38
C ARG A 528 4.72 -23.71 3.00
N CYS A 529 4.96 -22.64 3.75
CA CYS A 529 4.41 -21.31 3.50
C CYS A 529 5.13 -20.68 2.31
N SER A 530 4.37 -20.09 1.39
CA SER A 530 4.90 -19.31 0.27
C SER A 530 4.84 -17.82 0.55
N PHE A 531 3.70 -17.37 1.04
CA PHE A 531 3.44 -15.96 1.29
C PHE A 531 2.72 -15.78 2.64
N LEU A 532 3.10 -14.72 3.33
CA LEU A 532 2.49 -14.28 4.55
C LEU A 532 2.00 -12.84 4.33
N LEU A 533 0.72 -12.62 4.56
CA LEU A 533 0.07 -11.36 4.21
C LEU A 533 -1.03 -11.04 5.22
N GLY A 534 -1.44 -9.78 5.29
CA GLY A 534 -2.55 -9.39 6.17
C GLY A 534 -2.49 -7.93 6.60
N ASN A 535 -3.49 -7.56 7.39
CA ASN A 535 -3.63 -6.26 8.03
C ASN A 535 -3.69 -6.41 9.55
N PRO A 536 -2.56 -6.70 10.22
CA PRO A 536 -2.53 -6.85 11.67
C PRO A 536 -2.98 -5.58 12.39
N PRO A 537 -3.54 -5.69 13.62
CA PRO A 537 -4.08 -4.54 14.34
C PRO A 537 -3.02 -3.50 14.70
N PHE A 538 -3.28 -2.21 14.36
CA PHE A 538 -2.45 -1.09 14.78
C PHE A 538 -3.10 -0.36 15.94
N ILE A 539 -2.41 -0.40 17.09
CA ILE A 539 -2.86 0.19 18.33
C ILE A 539 -1.68 0.96 18.93
N GLY A 540 -1.80 2.29 18.89
CA GLY A 540 -0.77 3.14 19.49
C GLY A 540 -0.62 2.87 20.98
N HIS A 541 0.59 2.94 21.50
CA HIS A 541 0.97 2.52 22.86
C HIS A 541 0.10 3.09 24.01
N HIS A 542 -0.52 4.27 23.78
CA HIS A 542 -1.44 4.88 24.77
C HIS A 542 -2.83 4.22 24.83
N LEU A 543 -3.20 3.47 23.79
CA LEU A 543 -4.53 2.86 23.64
C LEU A 543 -4.53 1.36 23.94
N GLN A 544 -3.36 0.76 24.09
CA GLN A 544 -3.19 -0.66 24.35
C GLN A 544 -3.77 -1.06 25.70
N THR A 545 -4.48 -2.18 25.73
CA THR A 545 -4.96 -2.83 26.95
C THR A 545 -3.79 -3.44 27.77
N PRO A 546 -3.98 -3.77 29.05
CA PRO A 546 -2.95 -4.45 29.84
C PRO A 546 -2.47 -5.77 29.22
N ALA A 547 -3.37 -6.57 28.64
CA ALA A 547 -3.04 -7.83 27.97
C ALA A 547 -2.17 -7.60 26.71
N GLN A 548 -2.53 -6.62 25.88
CA GLN A 548 -1.74 -6.24 24.70
C GLN A 548 -0.34 -5.73 25.07
N LYS A 549 -0.24 -4.96 26.16
CA LYS A 549 1.07 -4.54 26.69
C LYS A 549 1.91 -5.70 27.19
N GLN A 550 1.28 -6.70 27.79
CA GLN A 550 1.96 -7.92 28.23
C GLN A 550 2.52 -8.69 27.03
N ASP A 551 1.72 -8.87 25.97
CA ASP A 551 2.19 -9.51 24.73
C ASP A 551 3.33 -8.72 24.08
N GLN A 552 3.20 -7.38 23.98
CA GLN A 552 4.24 -6.53 23.45
C GLN A 552 5.54 -6.62 24.25
N ASN A 553 5.47 -6.55 25.58
CA ASN A 553 6.66 -6.65 26.45
C ASN A 553 7.35 -8.00 26.29
N ARG A 554 6.60 -9.09 26.14
CA ARG A 554 7.15 -10.44 25.90
C ARG A 554 7.88 -10.53 24.57
N ILE A 555 7.30 -9.98 23.51
CA ILE A 555 7.86 -10.07 22.15
C ILE A 555 9.09 -9.18 21.99
N TRP A 556 9.08 -8.00 22.62
CA TRP A 556 10.16 -7.03 22.57
C TRP A 556 11.04 -7.05 23.83
N GLU A 557 11.07 -8.18 24.54
CA GLU A 557 11.96 -8.36 25.69
C GLU A 557 13.41 -8.07 25.33
N GLY A 558 14.10 -7.28 26.14
CA GLY A 558 15.49 -6.86 25.91
C GLY A 558 15.67 -5.73 24.88
N VAL A 559 14.59 -5.15 24.34
CA VAL A 559 14.65 -3.99 23.44
C VAL A 559 14.29 -2.71 24.20
N ASP A 560 15.26 -1.82 24.35
CA ASP A 560 15.07 -0.54 25.02
C ASP A 560 14.01 0.31 24.33
N ALA A 561 13.23 1.04 25.14
CA ALA A 561 12.15 1.93 24.68
C ALA A 561 11.04 1.25 23.85
N SER A 562 10.92 -0.09 23.90
CA SER A 562 9.88 -0.83 23.18
C SER A 562 8.45 -0.45 23.58
N GLY A 563 8.26 0.15 24.75
CA GLY A 563 6.94 0.58 25.26
C GLY A 563 6.27 1.71 24.45
N VAL A 564 6.97 2.39 23.52
CA VAL A 564 6.37 3.40 22.62
C VAL A 564 5.99 2.84 21.24
N LEU A 565 6.27 1.57 21.00
CA LEU A 565 5.99 0.91 19.73
C LEU A 565 4.48 0.75 19.53
N ASP A 566 4.05 0.82 18.29
CA ASP A 566 2.71 0.40 17.89
C ASP A 566 2.60 -1.13 17.99
N PHE A 567 1.42 -1.62 18.35
CA PHE A 567 1.16 -3.04 18.58
C PHE A 567 1.45 -3.89 17.33
N VAL A 568 1.22 -3.35 16.14
CA VAL A 568 1.50 -4.02 14.86
C VAL A 568 2.94 -4.51 14.73
N THR A 569 3.89 -3.85 15.39
CA THR A 569 5.31 -4.23 15.35
C THR A 569 5.55 -5.63 15.88
N CYS A 570 4.66 -6.15 16.73
CA CYS A 570 4.73 -7.51 17.25
C CYS A 570 4.60 -8.56 16.14
N TRP A 571 3.71 -8.34 15.16
CA TRP A 571 3.57 -9.24 14.00
C TRP A 571 4.83 -9.28 13.14
N TYR A 572 5.51 -8.13 12.97
CA TYR A 572 6.79 -8.07 12.27
C TYR A 572 7.85 -8.91 12.99
N ALA A 573 7.91 -8.84 14.31
CA ALA A 573 8.87 -9.59 15.10
C ALA A 573 8.64 -11.11 15.02
N VAL A 574 7.36 -11.54 15.14
CA VAL A 574 6.96 -12.96 15.03
C VAL A 574 7.17 -13.46 13.60
N ALA A 575 6.76 -12.68 12.58
CA ALA A 575 6.99 -13.03 11.18
C ALA A 575 8.47 -13.20 10.86
N ALA A 576 9.34 -12.27 11.29
CA ALA A 576 10.77 -12.35 11.07
C ALA A 576 11.40 -13.61 11.72
N GLN A 577 10.82 -14.10 12.82
CA GLN A 577 11.25 -15.35 13.44
C GLN A 577 10.74 -16.55 12.67
N TYR A 578 9.46 -16.53 12.26
CA TYR A 578 8.79 -17.61 11.54
C TYR A 578 9.43 -17.90 10.18
N ILE A 579 9.75 -16.85 9.39
CA ILE A 579 10.31 -17.01 8.04
C ILE A 579 11.80 -17.35 8.01
N ARG A 580 12.45 -17.47 9.15
CA ARG A 580 13.89 -17.68 9.24
C ARG A 580 14.34 -18.94 8.50
N GLY A 581 15.31 -18.79 7.59
CA GLY A 581 15.83 -19.90 6.79
C GLY A 581 14.88 -20.42 5.71
N THR A 582 13.90 -19.61 5.31
CA THR A 582 12.94 -19.93 4.24
C THR A 582 13.00 -18.91 3.11
N SER A 583 12.27 -19.18 2.03
CA SER A 583 12.02 -18.24 0.93
C SER A 583 10.68 -17.50 1.05
N VAL A 584 10.02 -17.56 2.20
CA VAL A 584 8.72 -16.90 2.43
C VAL A 584 8.87 -15.40 2.25
N ARG A 585 7.94 -14.81 1.47
CA ARG A 585 7.78 -13.36 1.35
C ARG A 585 6.61 -12.91 2.21
N VAL A 586 6.81 -11.84 2.94
CA VAL A 586 5.83 -11.25 3.86
C VAL A 586 5.38 -9.90 3.32
N ALA A 587 4.11 -9.54 3.47
CA ALA A 587 3.66 -8.16 3.31
C ALA A 587 2.55 -7.83 4.31
N PHE A 588 2.74 -6.77 5.08
CA PHE A 588 1.76 -6.29 6.03
C PHE A 588 1.34 -4.85 5.75
N VAL A 589 0.05 -4.60 5.92
CA VAL A 589 -0.47 -3.24 6.10
C VAL A 589 -0.14 -2.78 7.50
N SER A 590 0.20 -1.51 7.67
CA SER A 590 0.61 -0.98 8.98
C SER A 590 0.39 0.51 9.06
N THR A 591 0.30 1.03 10.29
CA THR A 591 0.35 2.48 10.50
C THR A 591 1.68 3.05 9.99
N ASN A 592 1.66 4.26 9.43
CA ASN A 592 2.86 4.93 8.94
C ASN A 592 3.88 5.26 10.04
N SER A 593 3.50 5.23 11.32
CA SER A 593 4.40 5.48 12.45
C SER A 593 5.56 4.49 12.54
N ILE A 594 5.41 3.27 11.98
CA ILE A 594 6.51 2.27 11.95
C ILE A 594 7.62 2.61 10.95
N SER A 595 7.39 3.55 10.05
CA SER A 595 8.36 4.06 9.08
C SER A 595 8.76 5.52 9.32
N GLN A 596 8.21 6.17 10.36
CA GLN A 596 8.40 7.58 10.64
C GLN A 596 8.60 7.81 12.15
N GLY A 597 9.13 9.00 12.51
CA GLY A 597 9.35 9.36 13.90
C GLY A 597 10.41 8.51 14.59
N GLU A 598 10.15 8.11 15.84
CA GLU A 598 11.11 7.40 16.70
C GLU A 598 11.03 5.87 16.56
N GLN A 599 9.90 5.32 16.14
CA GLN A 599 9.69 3.86 16.13
C GLN A 599 10.67 3.11 15.21
N PRO A 600 11.02 3.61 13.98
CA PRO A 600 11.96 2.89 13.12
C PRO A 600 13.32 2.62 13.79
N GLY A 601 13.82 3.56 14.57
CA GLY A 601 15.09 3.43 15.29
C GLY A 601 15.07 2.38 16.41
N ILE A 602 13.89 1.96 16.85
CA ILE A 602 13.69 1.04 17.98
C ILE A 602 13.54 -0.40 17.49
N PHE A 603 12.60 -0.67 16.57
CA PHE A 603 12.30 -2.07 16.23
C PHE A 603 13.05 -2.60 14.99
N TRP A 604 13.35 -1.76 13.98
CA TRP A 604 14.07 -2.22 12.79
C TRP A 604 15.47 -2.77 13.04
N PRO A 605 16.28 -2.28 14.02
CA PRO A 605 17.56 -2.89 14.33
C PRO A 605 17.46 -4.38 14.62
N THR A 606 16.44 -4.80 15.39
CA THR A 606 16.20 -6.21 15.72
C THR A 606 15.82 -7.03 14.50
N LEU A 607 15.00 -6.50 13.59
CA LEU A 607 14.61 -7.19 12.35
C LEU A 607 15.80 -7.33 11.39
N LEU A 608 16.56 -6.25 11.19
CA LEU A 608 17.74 -6.25 10.32
C LEU A 608 18.81 -7.21 10.83
N ALA A 609 18.99 -7.30 12.16
CA ALA A 609 19.91 -8.27 12.78
C ALA A 609 19.47 -9.73 12.55
N LYS A 610 18.18 -9.98 12.33
CA LYS A 610 17.64 -11.30 11.94
C LYS A 610 17.74 -11.55 10.42
N GLY A 611 18.34 -10.65 9.65
CA GLY A 611 18.50 -10.78 8.20
C GLY A 611 17.30 -10.32 7.37
N VAL A 612 16.36 -9.59 7.97
CA VAL A 612 15.18 -9.06 7.26
C VAL A 612 15.62 -8.00 6.25
N ILE A 613 15.13 -8.14 5.01
CA ILE A 613 15.35 -7.21 3.89
C ILE A 613 14.00 -6.73 3.39
N ILE A 614 13.79 -5.41 3.31
CA ILE A 614 12.57 -4.85 2.71
C ILE A 614 12.65 -5.04 1.20
N GLN A 615 11.65 -5.71 0.64
CA GLN A 615 11.58 -6.12 -0.76
C GLN A 615 10.63 -5.26 -1.58
N LEU A 616 9.55 -4.78 -0.96
CA LEU A 616 8.60 -3.85 -1.54
C LEU A 616 8.07 -2.89 -0.47
N ALA A 617 7.66 -1.71 -0.87
CA ALA A 617 6.99 -0.79 0.04
C ALA A 617 6.01 0.12 -0.70
N HIS A 618 4.86 0.34 -0.07
CA HIS A 618 3.97 1.44 -0.41
C HIS A 618 4.15 2.52 0.66
N ARG A 619 4.57 3.71 0.25
CA ARG A 619 4.70 4.88 1.13
C ARG A 619 3.32 5.30 1.62
N THR A 620 3.31 6.16 2.60
CA THR A 620 2.07 6.62 3.24
C THR A 620 1.01 7.01 2.22
N PHE A 621 -0.14 6.37 2.32
CA PHE A 621 -1.35 6.67 1.57
C PHE A 621 -2.58 6.61 2.48
N LYS A 622 -3.69 7.11 1.98
CA LYS A 622 -4.95 7.13 2.69
C LYS A 622 -5.63 5.78 2.57
N TRP A 623 -5.92 5.15 3.71
CA TRP A 623 -6.69 3.91 3.78
C TRP A 623 -8.15 4.24 3.96
N GLU A 624 -8.97 3.78 3.05
CA GLU A 624 -10.41 4.01 3.08
C GLU A 624 -11.14 2.75 3.51
N SER A 625 -12.15 2.93 4.35
CA SER A 625 -13.11 1.89 4.70
C SER A 625 -14.42 2.16 3.97
N GLU A 626 -15.04 1.14 3.41
CA GLU A 626 -16.33 1.20 2.73
C GLU A 626 -17.50 1.46 3.70
N ALA A 627 -17.28 1.25 5.00
CA ALA A 627 -18.33 1.37 6.00
C ALA A 627 -18.82 2.82 6.24
N ARG A 628 -20.08 2.96 6.57
CA ARG A 628 -20.68 4.22 7.03
C ARG A 628 -19.87 4.82 8.18
N GLY A 629 -19.46 6.08 8.07
CA GLY A 629 -18.66 6.78 9.10
C GLY A 629 -17.15 6.70 8.86
N LYS A 630 -16.71 6.97 7.63
CA LYS A 630 -15.32 6.94 7.13
C LYS A 630 -14.30 7.49 8.12
N ALA A 631 -13.55 6.62 8.77
CA ALA A 631 -12.35 6.98 9.50
C ALA A 631 -11.16 6.82 8.54
N HIS A 632 -10.52 7.93 8.17
CA HIS A 632 -9.33 7.90 7.35
C HIS A 632 -8.10 7.63 8.21
N VAL A 633 -7.35 6.57 7.89
CA VAL A 633 -6.09 6.24 8.56
C VAL A 633 -4.97 6.28 7.51
N HIS A 634 -3.85 6.86 7.88
CA HIS A 634 -2.66 6.85 7.04
C HIS A 634 -1.86 5.58 7.28
N VAL A 635 -1.72 4.78 6.24
CA VAL A 635 -1.04 3.48 6.30
C VAL A 635 0.17 3.42 5.36
N VAL A 636 0.95 2.39 5.56
CA VAL A 636 2.01 1.92 4.67
C VAL A 636 1.82 0.42 4.43
N ILE A 637 2.28 -0.11 3.30
CA ILE A 637 2.45 -1.54 3.09
C ILE A 637 3.95 -1.81 3.04
N ILE A 638 4.42 -2.76 3.82
CA ILE A 638 5.83 -3.14 3.84
C ILE A 638 5.95 -4.63 3.58
N GLY A 639 6.58 -4.96 2.47
CA GLY A 639 6.92 -6.35 2.17
C GLY A 639 8.40 -6.64 2.42
N PHE A 640 8.66 -7.79 3.01
CA PHE A 640 9.99 -8.18 3.41
C PHE A 640 10.21 -9.69 3.35
N GLY A 641 11.46 -10.10 3.42
CA GLY A 641 11.89 -11.49 3.49
C GLY A 641 13.29 -11.59 4.11
N VAL A 642 13.83 -12.81 4.21
CA VAL A 642 15.21 -13.05 4.67
C VAL A 642 16.17 -13.41 3.52
N HIS A 643 15.70 -13.29 2.30
CA HIS A 643 16.50 -13.44 1.07
C HIS A 643 16.39 -12.16 0.24
N ASP A 644 17.41 -11.85 -0.52
CA ASP A 644 17.38 -10.67 -1.39
C ASP A 644 16.66 -10.96 -2.70
N ILE A 645 15.94 -9.96 -3.20
CA ILE A 645 15.30 -9.98 -4.51
C ILE A 645 15.68 -8.70 -5.28
N ALA A 646 15.73 -8.82 -6.59
CA ALA A 646 15.99 -7.68 -7.46
C ALA A 646 15.11 -7.79 -8.72
N PRO A 647 14.50 -6.69 -9.17
CA PRO A 647 14.43 -5.39 -8.50
C PRO A 647 13.47 -5.38 -7.30
N LYS A 648 13.62 -4.40 -6.40
CA LYS A 648 12.65 -4.09 -5.35
C LYS A 648 11.70 -3.00 -5.85
N THR A 649 10.47 -2.98 -5.34
CA THR A 649 9.45 -2.02 -5.78
C THR A 649 9.08 -1.04 -4.67
N LEU A 650 9.09 0.26 -5.00
CA LEU A 650 8.69 1.34 -4.12
C LEU A 650 7.54 2.11 -4.76
N TRP A 651 6.43 2.24 -4.04
CA TRP A 651 5.24 2.94 -4.47
C TRP A 651 5.08 4.24 -3.72
N GLU A 652 4.83 5.33 -4.42
CA GLU A 652 4.57 6.66 -3.87
C GLU A 652 3.19 7.13 -4.32
N TYR A 653 2.47 7.77 -3.38
CA TYR A 653 1.12 8.30 -3.60
C TYR A 653 1.14 9.82 -3.46
N GLU A 654 0.36 10.52 -4.28
CA GLU A 654 0.15 11.95 -4.08
C GLU A 654 -0.69 12.18 -2.81
N LYS A 655 -0.53 13.36 -2.20
CA LYS A 655 -1.25 13.71 -0.98
C LYS A 655 -2.76 13.65 -1.29
N ASP A 656 -3.50 12.87 -0.51
CA ASP A 656 -4.94 12.61 -0.61
C ASP A 656 -5.39 11.75 -1.81
N ASP A 657 -4.48 11.23 -2.62
CA ASP A 657 -4.76 10.25 -3.67
C ASP A 657 -4.32 8.85 -3.18
N GLY A 658 -5.28 8.03 -2.77
CA GLY A 658 -5.03 6.63 -2.42
C GLY A 658 -5.01 5.69 -3.62
N ASP A 659 -5.38 6.16 -4.83
CA ASP A 659 -5.69 5.30 -5.96
C ASP A 659 -4.56 5.19 -7.00
N HIS A 660 -3.82 6.28 -7.22
CA HIS A 660 -2.79 6.33 -8.24
C HIS A 660 -1.38 6.29 -7.65
N GLY A 661 -0.90 5.09 -7.34
CA GLY A 661 0.48 4.89 -6.89
C GLY A 661 1.47 4.92 -8.05
N LYS A 662 2.55 5.68 -7.89
CA LYS A 662 3.71 5.65 -8.80
C LYS A 662 4.69 4.60 -8.33
N MET A 663 4.90 3.54 -9.14
CA MET A 663 5.88 2.51 -8.85
C MET A 663 7.27 2.91 -9.37
N THR A 664 8.28 2.66 -8.56
CA THR A 664 9.68 2.81 -8.91
C THR A 664 10.43 1.52 -8.58
N MET A 665 11.23 1.03 -9.52
CA MET A 665 12.17 -0.06 -9.26
C MET A 665 13.41 0.50 -8.57
N VAL A 666 13.79 -0.07 -7.44
CA VAL A 666 14.89 0.39 -6.59
C VAL A 666 15.82 -0.76 -6.21
N ARG A 667 17.06 -0.45 -5.84
CA ARG A 667 18.02 -1.48 -5.39
C ARG A 667 17.84 -1.83 -3.92
N GLN A 668 17.58 -0.83 -3.10
CA GLN A 668 17.41 -0.96 -1.65
C GLN A 668 16.31 -0.06 -1.16
N ILE A 669 15.55 -0.54 -0.19
CA ILE A 669 14.52 0.24 0.51
C ILE A 669 14.95 0.41 1.96
N SER A 670 15.07 1.67 2.39
CA SER A 670 15.32 2.04 3.77
C SER A 670 14.11 1.74 4.67
N PRO A 671 14.28 1.47 5.97
CA PRO A 671 13.18 1.43 6.93
C PRO A 671 12.27 2.67 6.98
N TYR A 672 12.74 3.79 6.45
CA TYR A 672 11.94 5.02 6.27
C TYR A 672 11.22 5.09 4.91
N LEU A 673 11.19 4.00 4.17
CA LEU A 673 10.51 3.80 2.88
C LEU A 673 10.95 4.80 1.80
N PHE A 674 12.24 4.92 1.61
CA PHE A 674 12.85 5.60 0.45
C PHE A 674 14.00 4.76 -0.10
N GLU A 675 14.39 5.02 -1.34
CA GLU A 675 15.55 4.36 -1.93
C GLU A 675 16.83 4.74 -1.20
N GLY A 676 17.49 3.78 -0.60
CA GLY A 676 18.75 4.00 0.10
C GLY A 676 19.13 2.86 1.05
N PRO A 677 20.31 2.94 1.65
CA PRO A 677 20.77 1.93 2.60
C PRO A 677 19.88 1.89 3.84
N PRO A 678 19.88 0.79 4.60
CA PRO A 678 19.08 0.64 5.82
C PRO A 678 19.68 1.44 6.98
N ALA A 679 19.93 2.74 6.77
CA ALA A 679 20.39 3.63 7.81
C ALA A 679 19.26 3.93 8.80
N LEU A 680 19.53 3.81 10.10
CA LEU A 680 18.59 4.04 11.17
C LEU A 680 19.02 5.23 12.02
N LEU A 681 18.07 6.05 12.41
CA LEU A 681 18.27 7.18 13.28
C LEU A 681 17.67 6.87 14.66
N SER A 682 18.52 6.73 15.66
CA SER A 682 18.07 6.67 17.05
C SER A 682 17.71 8.06 17.57
N ASN A 683 16.86 8.10 18.59
CA ASN A 683 16.62 9.33 19.34
C ASN A 683 17.93 9.89 19.89
N ARG A 684 18.18 11.19 19.67
CA ARG A 684 19.43 11.85 20.06
C ARG A 684 19.14 13.21 20.68
N SER A 685 19.91 13.57 21.69
CA SER A 685 19.92 14.91 22.26
C SER A 685 20.70 15.89 21.38
N ASP A 686 21.71 15.39 20.66
CA ASP A 686 22.65 16.21 19.89
C ASP A 686 22.54 15.91 18.39
N PRO A 687 22.68 16.93 17.51
CA PRO A 687 22.68 16.73 16.07
C PRO A 687 23.82 15.81 15.60
N ILE A 688 23.59 15.04 14.53
CA ILE A 688 24.63 14.24 13.86
C ILE A 688 25.63 15.17 13.13
N CYS A 689 25.13 16.27 12.56
CA CYS A 689 25.92 17.23 11.82
C CYS A 689 26.28 18.43 12.71
N ALA A 690 27.30 19.19 12.31
CA ALA A 690 27.71 20.44 12.98
C ALA A 690 26.68 21.58 12.67
N VAL A 691 25.48 21.43 13.24
CA VAL A 691 24.38 22.41 13.13
C VAL A 691 23.91 22.80 14.53
N PRO A 692 23.28 23.99 14.70
CA PRO A 692 22.70 24.35 15.98
C PRO A 692 21.69 23.30 16.49
N GLY A 693 21.78 22.97 17.77
CA GLY A 693 20.85 22.04 18.41
C GLY A 693 19.39 22.52 18.34
N MET A 694 18.46 21.60 18.17
CA MET A 694 17.04 21.90 18.26
C MET A 694 16.62 22.10 19.71
N ARG A 695 15.73 23.08 19.94
CA ARG A 695 15.15 23.36 21.24
C ARG A 695 13.63 23.36 21.12
N TYR A 696 12.98 23.12 22.23
CA TYR A 696 11.52 23.29 22.29
C TYR A 696 11.13 24.74 21.95
N GLY A 697 10.03 24.88 21.22
CA GLY A 697 9.39 26.18 20.99
C GLY A 697 8.52 26.62 22.17
N ASN A 698 7.92 27.79 22.05
CA ASN A 698 6.93 28.29 23.00
C ASN A 698 5.58 27.60 22.74
N LYS A 699 4.93 27.11 23.82
CA LYS A 699 3.62 26.44 23.71
C LYS A 699 2.59 27.23 24.50
N PRO A 700 1.51 27.74 23.85
CA PRO A 700 0.52 28.58 24.54
C PRO A 700 -0.34 27.76 25.51
N THR A 701 -0.89 26.60 25.14
CA THR A 701 -1.87 25.84 25.92
C THR A 701 -3.01 26.73 26.40
N ASP A 702 -3.74 27.27 25.44
CA ASP A 702 -4.64 28.42 25.59
C ASP A 702 -6.04 28.17 24.99
N GLY A 703 -6.30 26.98 24.43
CA GLY A 703 -7.54 26.74 23.72
C GLY A 703 -7.68 27.51 22.40
N GLY A 704 -6.59 28.09 21.87
CA GLY A 704 -6.60 28.91 20.65
C GLY A 704 -6.86 30.38 20.90
N HIS A 705 -7.15 30.79 22.15
CA HIS A 705 -7.56 32.16 22.47
C HIS A 705 -6.42 33.20 22.31
N PHE A 706 -5.16 32.79 22.34
CA PHE A 706 -4.02 33.69 22.04
C PHE A 706 -3.65 33.74 20.57
N LEU A 707 -4.05 32.72 19.78
CA LEU A 707 -3.74 32.65 18.37
C LEU A 707 -4.76 33.43 17.56
N MET A 708 -4.34 34.01 16.44
CA MET A 708 -5.19 34.84 15.58
C MET A 708 -4.82 34.67 14.12
N THR A 709 -5.81 34.65 13.24
CA THR A 709 -5.64 34.82 11.80
C THR A 709 -5.25 36.27 11.46
N PRO A 710 -4.83 36.58 10.23
CA PRO A 710 -4.62 37.94 9.77
C PRO A 710 -5.86 38.85 9.95
N GLU A 711 -7.04 38.28 9.70
CA GLU A 711 -8.34 38.98 9.80
C GLU A 711 -8.67 39.30 11.26
N GLU A 712 -8.63 38.31 12.15
CA GLU A 712 -8.86 38.49 13.59
C GLU A 712 -7.88 39.50 14.21
N ARG A 713 -6.63 39.49 13.74
CA ARG A 713 -5.63 40.48 14.13
C ARG A 713 -6.05 41.89 13.69
N ALA A 714 -6.52 42.05 12.45
CA ALA A 714 -6.93 43.33 11.92
C ALA A 714 -8.14 43.87 12.69
N GLU A 715 -9.11 43.06 13.01
CA GLU A 715 -10.29 43.39 13.81
C GLU A 715 -9.89 43.83 15.25
N LEU A 716 -9.05 43.01 15.91
CA LEU A 716 -8.57 43.37 17.25
C LEU A 716 -7.84 44.71 17.26
N LEU A 717 -6.95 44.96 16.30
CA LEU A 717 -6.17 46.22 16.25
C LEU A 717 -6.99 47.43 15.81
N LYS A 718 -8.10 47.20 15.09
CA LYS A 718 -9.07 48.26 14.79
C LYS A 718 -9.82 48.70 16.06
N ALA A 719 -10.23 47.73 16.89
CA ALA A 719 -10.95 47.96 18.13
C ALA A 719 -10.03 48.44 19.28
N GLU A 720 -8.87 47.82 19.40
CA GLU A 720 -7.88 48.09 20.46
C GLU A 720 -6.48 48.32 19.86
N PRO A 721 -6.19 49.50 19.30
CA PRO A 721 -4.88 49.82 18.69
C PRO A 721 -3.69 49.62 19.61
N ALA A 722 -3.89 49.80 20.93
CA ALA A 722 -2.85 49.61 21.95
C ALA A 722 -2.34 48.16 22.03
N ALA A 723 -3.13 47.18 21.57
CA ALA A 723 -2.75 45.80 21.54
C ALA A 723 -1.59 45.50 20.55
N MET A 724 -1.32 46.39 19.60
CA MET A 724 -0.27 46.23 18.57
C MET A 724 1.10 45.90 19.17
N LYS A 725 1.43 46.43 20.31
CA LYS A 725 2.73 46.19 21.00
C LYS A 725 2.84 44.76 21.55
N TYR A 726 1.73 44.08 21.72
CA TYR A 726 1.65 42.70 22.24
C TYR A 726 1.42 41.63 21.15
N VAL A 727 1.10 42.05 19.93
CA VAL A 727 0.91 41.13 18.82
C VAL A 727 2.28 40.71 18.25
N ARG A 728 2.50 39.41 18.10
CA ARG A 728 3.68 38.83 17.48
C ARG A 728 3.27 37.85 16.38
N ARG A 729 4.13 37.68 15.36
CA ARG A 729 3.96 36.63 14.39
C ARG A 729 4.19 35.28 15.07
N TYR A 730 3.26 34.35 14.90
CA TYR A 730 3.36 32.98 15.38
C TYR A 730 3.79 32.08 14.22
N ILE A 731 4.78 31.20 14.44
CA ILE A 731 5.28 30.27 13.46
C ILE A 731 5.38 28.92 14.16
N GLY A 732 4.41 28.06 13.91
CA GLY A 732 4.43 26.63 14.23
C GLY A 732 4.88 25.81 13.02
N ALA A 733 4.75 24.48 13.12
CA ALA A 733 5.11 23.59 12.03
C ALA A 733 4.19 23.80 10.82
N GLU A 734 2.90 23.94 11.05
CA GLU A 734 1.88 24.15 10.00
C GLU A 734 2.11 25.47 9.26
N GLU A 735 2.33 26.55 10.00
CA GLU A 735 2.59 27.88 9.45
C GLU A 735 3.91 27.90 8.65
N PHE A 736 4.94 27.18 9.12
CA PHE A 736 6.22 27.09 8.43
C PHE A 736 6.13 26.29 7.14
N MET A 737 5.48 25.12 7.21
CA MET A 737 5.39 24.19 6.07
C MET A 737 4.49 24.70 4.95
N ASN A 738 3.38 25.35 5.31
CA ASN A 738 2.35 25.77 4.36
C ASN A 738 2.39 27.28 4.05
N GLY A 739 3.33 28.03 4.63
CA GLY A 739 3.44 29.48 4.40
C GLY A 739 2.28 30.32 4.96
N ILE A 740 1.60 29.79 6.00
CA ILE A 740 0.41 30.43 6.58
C ILE A 740 0.84 31.58 7.50
N ASP A 741 0.23 32.74 7.36
CA ASP A 741 0.41 33.84 8.29
C ASP A 741 -0.53 33.70 9.48
N ARG A 742 0.05 33.59 10.69
CA ARG A 742 -0.66 33.54 11.97
C ARG A 742 0.00 34.45 12.99
N TYR A 743 -0.78 34.95 13.93
CA TYR A 743 -0.32 35.89 14.96
C TYR A 743 -0.71 35.37 16.34
N CYS A 744 -0.05 35.88 17.37
CA CYS A 744 -0.40 35.58 18.76
C CYS A 744 -0.29 36.81 19.63
N LEU A 745 -1.06 36.80 20.72
CA LEU A 745 -0.86 37.75 21.84
C LEU A 745 0.29 37.27 22.73
N TRP A 746 1.31 38.06 22.89
CA TRP A 746 2.46 37.80 23.75
C TRP A 746 2.43 38.73 24.95
N LEU A 747 1.91 38.26 26.08
CA LEU A 747 1.52 39.07 27.27
C LEU A 747 2.27 38.74 28.56
N PRO A 748 3.47 38.08 28.56
CA PRO A 748 4.08 37.64 29.82
C PRO A 748 4.35 38.76 30.81
N ASP A 749 4.59 39.98 30.31
CA ASP A 749 4.99 41.13 31.10
C ASP A 749 4.02 42.31 30.93
N ILE A 750 2.74 42.04 30.60
CA ILE A 750 1.74 43.10 30.45
C ILE A 750 1.39 43.74 31.81
N PRO A 751 1.48 45.05 31.95
CA PRO A 751 1.03 45.75 33.18
C PRO A 751 -0.47 45.57 33.37
N PRO A 752 -0.96 45.31 34.62
CA PRO A 752 -2.38 45.15 34.89
C PRO A 752 -3.26 46.34 34.47
N SER A 753 -2.70 47.55 34.54
CA SER A 753 -3.38 48.77 34.07
C SER A 753 -3.64 48.75 32.57
N GLU A 754 -2.66 48.29 31.78
CA GLU A 754 -2.80 48.24 30.34
C GLU A 754 -3.76 47.08 29.91
N LEU A 755 -3.71 45.93 30.61
CA LEU A 755 -4.65 44.86 30.34
C LEU A 755 -6.11 45.32 30.60
N ARG A 756 -6.33 46.07 31.68
CA ARG A 756 -7.68 46.61 31.95
C ARG A 756 -8.14 47.65 30.92
N ALA A 757 -7.20 48.37 30.30
CA ALA A 757 -7.51 49.32 29.23
C ALA A 757 -7.82 48.66 27.87
N MET A 758 -7.66 47.35 27.74
CA MET A 758 -7.92 46.57 26.53
C MET A 758 -8.93 45.43 26.81
N PRO A 759 -10.24 45.73 26.84
CA PRO A 759 -11.29 44.74 27.20
C PRO A 759 -11.28 43.49 26.35
N LEU A 760 -11.03 43.56 25.03
CA LEU A 760 -11.00 42.40 24.15
C LEU A 760 -9.79 41.49 24.43
N VAL A 761 -8.63 42.09 24.69
CA VAL A 761 -7.45 41.33 25.12
C VAL A 761 -7.71 40.68 26.49
N ALA A 762 -8.34 41.44 27.44
CA ALA A 762 -8.68 40.92 28.77
C ALA A 762 -9.68 39.75 28.68
N ALA A 763 -10.66 39.83 27.80
CA ALA A 763 -11.60 38.71 27.55
C ALA A 763 -10.89 37.45 27.02
N ARG A 764 -9.95 37.59 26.08
CA ARG A 764 -9.12 36.46 25.62
C ARG A 764 -8.29 35.84 26.73
N VAL A 765 -7.70 36.68 27.63
CA VAL A 765 -6.95 36.20 28.81
C VAL A 765 -7.87 35.43 29.77
N GLN A 766 -9.10 35.90 30.00
CA GLN A 766 -10.07 35.20 30.83
C GLN A 766 -10.43 33.86 30.19
N ALA A 767 -10.70 33.79 28.90
CA ALA A 767 -10.98 32.55 28.18
C ALA A 767 -9.83 31.53 28.28
N VAL A 768 -8.57 31.99 28.23
CA VAL A 768 -7.40 31.12 28.48
C VAL A 768 -7.41 30.55 29.90
N ARG A 769 -7.77 31.34 30.90
CA ARG A 769 -7.88 30.89 32.28
C ARG A 769 -8.94 29.82 32.43
N ASP A 770 -10.11 30.05 31.87
CA ASP A 770 -11.25 29.14 31.93
C ASP A 770 -10.94 27.83 31.22
N PHE A 771 -10.34 27.86 30.03
CA PHE A 771 -9.84 26.70 29.32
C PHE A 771 -8.84 25.89 30.16
N ARG A 772 -7.90 26.54 30.84
CA ARG A 772 -6.92 25.86 31.68
C ARG A 772 -7.56 25.22 32.92
N LEU A 773 -8.52 25.90 33.54
CA LEU A 773 -9.27 25.37 34.69
C LEU A 773 -10.06 24.12 34.32
N ALA A 774 -10.66 24.09 33.14
CA ALA A 774 -11.43 22.93 32.65
C ALA A 774 -10.55 21.73 32.26
N SER A 775 -9.23 21.86 32.25
CA SER A 775 -8.32 20.81 31.81
C SER A 775 -8.32 19.61 32.78
N LYS A 776 -8.27 18.38 32.23
CA LYS A 776 -8.08 17.14 33.00
C LYS A 776 -6.69 17.06 33.65
N ALA A 777 -5.66 17.71 33.08
CA ALA A 777 -4.29 17.68 33.57
C ALA A 777 -4.08 18.67 34.72
N ALA A 778 -3.70 18.18 35.90
CA ALA A 778 -3.45 18.99 37.10
C ALA A 778 -2.44 20.12 36.83
N THR A 779 -1.34 19.81 36.13
CA THR A 779 -0.31 20.82 35.81
C THR A 779 -0.82 21.92 34.87
N THR A 780 -1.84 21.68 34.06
CA THR A 780 -2.47 22.70 33.22
C THR A 780 -3.42 23.57 34.04
N ARG A 781 -4.19 22.95 34.98
CA ARG A 781 -5.07 23.70 35.89
C ARG A 781 -4.27 24.65 36.77
N GLU A 782 -3.12 24.24 37.28
CA GLU A 782 -2.22 25.11 38.06
C GLU A 782 -1.79 26.35 37.25
N TYR A 783 -1.53 26.19 35.96
CA TYR A 783 -1.16 27.30 35.07
C TYR A 783 -2.30 28.30 34.79
N ALA A 784 -3.53 28.01 35.20
CA ALA A 784 -4.62 28.99 35.18
C ALA A 784 -4.35 30.23 36.09
N ASN A 785 -3.44 30.10 37.05
CA ASN A 785 -2.97 31.22 37.90
C ASN A 785 -2.10 32.23 37.13
N TYR A 786 -1.60 31.86 35.95
CA TYR A 786 -0.78 32.67 35.07
C TYR A 786 -1.39 32.85 33.67
N PRO A 787 -2.63 33.39 33.56
CA PRO A 787 -3.40 33.36 32.34
C PRO A 787 -2.82 34.20 31.19
N THR A 788 -1.95 35.16 31.49
CA THR A 788 -1.26 36.02 30.49
C THR A 788 -0.06 35.33 29.84
N ARG A 789 0.42 34.19 30.40
CA ARG A 789 1.67 33.57 29.97
C ARG A 789 1.39 32.32 29.13
N PHE A 790 2.23 32.07 28.15
CA PHE A 790 2.32 30.76 27.53
C PHE A 790 2.72 29.72 28.57
N ARG A 791 2.15 28.51 28.51
CA ARG A 791 2.49 27.46 29.47
C ARG A 791 3.97 27.06 29.39
N GLN A 792 4.54 27.10 28.20
CA GLN A 792 5.96 26.85 27.98
C GLN A 792 6.57 28.03 27.23
N ILE A 793 7.60 28.62 27.83
CA ILE A 793 8.43 29.65 27.21
C ILE A 793 9.84 29.08 27.19
N ALA A 794 10.24 28.51 26.03
CA ALA A 794 11.51 27.82 25.87
C ALA A 794 12.49 28.55 24.92
N GLN A 795 11.97 29.46 24.09
CA GLN A 795 12.82 30.29 23.25
C GLN A 795 13.55 31.32 24.12
N ALA A 796 14.88 31.31 24.03
CA ALA A 796 15.65 32.40 24.58
C ALA A 796 15.20 33.71 23.90
N PRO A 797 15.24 34.85 24.59
CA PRO A 797 14.99 36.19 24.01
C PRO A 797 16.12 36.55 23.06
N ALA A 798 16.43 35.73 22.08
CA ALA A 798 17.53 35.94 21.16
C ALA A 798 16.98 36.38 19.81
N ARG A 799 17.49 37.43 19.36
CA ARG A 799 17.53 38.03 18.04
C ARG A 799 17.34 36.96 16.96
N CYS A 800 16.08 36.73 16.54
CA CYS A 800 15.84 36.26 15.21
C CYS A 800 16.50 37.25 14.24
N PRO A 801 17.42 36.87 13.38
CA PRO A 801 17.93 37.82 12.40
C PRO A 801 16.71 38.32 11.63
N ARG A 802 16.38 39.58 11.80
CA ARG A 802 15.39 40.26 10.98
C ARG A 802 15.86 40.09 9.56
N ARG A 803 15.21 39.23 8.75
CA ARG A 803 15.20 39.42 7.32
C ARG A 803 14.50 40.78 7.14
N SER A 804 15.30 41.83 7.01
CA SER A 804 14.88 43.11 6.49
C SER A 804 14.27 42.79 5.11
N ARG A 805 12.94 42.89 4.98
CA ARG A 805 12.35 43.07 3.64
C ARG A 805 13.05 44.27 3.01
N PRO A 806 13.61 44.16 1.81
CA PRO A 806 14.02 45.34 1.07
C PRO A 806 12.78 46.23 0.91
N ARG A 807 12.86 47.45 1.34
CA ARG A 807 11.90 48.50 0.97
C ARG A 807 12.10 48.80 -0.51
N GLY A 808 11.04 48.59 -1.32
CA GLY A 808 11.04 48.89 -2.74
C GLY A 808 11.22 47.59 -3.57
N GLY A 809 10.23 47.33 -4.42
CA GLY A 809 10.19 46.18 -5.30
C GLY A 809 11.32 46.13 -6.32
N GLN A 810 12.42 45.56 -5.94
CA GLN A 810 13.38 44.96 -6.82
C GLN A 810 13.66 43.56 -6.29
N VAL A 811 13.13 42.58 -7.02
CA VAL A 811 13.53 41.17 -6.90
C VAL A 811 14.96 41.12 -7.40
N LEU A 812 15.94 41.06 -6.47
CA LEU A 812 17.28 40.66 -6.83
C LEU A 812 17.24 39.16 -7.20
N PRO A 813 17.73 38.79 -8.40
CA PRO A 813 17.83 37.41 -8.75
C PRO A 813 18.73 36.65 -7.76
N PRO A 814 18.47 35.37 -7.48
CA PRO A 814 19.35 34.57 -6.66
C PRO A 814 20.73 34.52 -7.33
N ARG A 815 21.76 34.95 -6.58
CA ARG A 815 23.13 34.81 -7.07
C ARG A 815 23.40 33.37 -7.44
N PRO A 816 23.94 33.11 -8.65
CA PRO A 816 24.29 31.75 -9.05
C PRO A 816 25.37 31.21 -8.13
N LEU A 817 25.20 29.96 -7.71
CA LEU A 817 26.10 29.21 -6.84
C LEU A 817 27.47 28.88 -7.48
N HIS A 818 27.87 29.57 -8.55
CA HIS A 818 29.09 29.33 -9.34
C HIS A 818 30.23 30.34 -9.11
N GLN A 819 30.29 31.00 -7.95
CA GLN A 819 31.55 31.60 -7.55
C GLN A 819 31.95 31.07 -6.17
N ARG A 820 32.25 29.80 -6.10
CA ARG A 820 33.21 29.30 -5.11
C ARG A 820 34.59 29.57 -5.67
N THR A 821 35.27 30.54 -5.10
CA THR A 821 36.73 30.72 -5.17
C THR A 821 37.41 29.35 -5.09
N ARG A 822 38.33 29.16 -6.03
CA ARG A 822 39.23 27.99 -6.04
C ARG A 822 39.79 27.76 -4.64
N PRO A 823 39.77 26.53 -4.08
CA PRO A 823 40.49 26.26 -2.86
C PRO A 823 41.98 26.44 -3.12
N ARG A 824 42.66 27.22 -2.31
CA ARG A 824 44.11 27.29 -2.24
C ARG A 824 44.60 25.85 -2.04
N ARG A 825 45.49 25.41 -2.96
CA ARG A 825 46.23 24.17 -2.80
C ARG A 825 47.08 24.27 -1.50
N ILE A 826 46.70 23.51 -0.50
CA ILE A 826 47.54 23.17 0.63
C ILE A 826 48.48 22.06 0.12
N PRO A 827 49.82 22.18 0.21
CA PRO A 827 50.73 21.14 -0.21
C PRO A 827 50.56 19.93 0.70
N LEU A 828 50.24 18.79 0.10
CA LEU A 828 50.22 17.49 0.77
C LEU A 828 51.66 17.12 1.15
N ARG A 829 51.97 17.10 2.45
CA ARG A 829 53.11 16.35 2.98
C ARG A 829 52.83 14.86 2.80
N PRO A 830 53.79 14.06 2.38
CA PRO A 830 53.60 12.60 2.30
C PRO A 830 53.40 12.05 3.70
N LEU A 831 52.32 11.34 3.89
CA LEU A 831 52.08 10.50 5.08
C LEU A 831 53.05 9.34 5.06
N ALA A 832 53.90 9.24 6.07
CA ALA A 832 54.71 8.07 6.37
C ALA A 832 53.82 6.84 6.55
N GLY A 833 54.27 5.71 6.02
CA GLY A 833 53.59 4.43 6.08
C GLY A 833 53.34 3.93 7.51
N PRO A 834 52.42 2.99 7.68
CA PRO A 834 52.07 2.49 9.02
C PRO A 834 53.20 1.67 9.62
N HIS A 835 53.57 2.02 10.86
CA HIS A 835 54.44 1.20 11.70
C HIS A 835 53.73 -0.13 12.07
N PRO A 836 54.44 -1.28 12.08
CA PRO A 836 53.87 -2.53 12.56
C PRO A 836 53.60 -2.45 14.08
N PRO A 837 52.57 -3.18 14.59
CA PRO A 837 52.28 -3.18 16.02
C PRO A 837 53.35 -3.90 16.83
N PRO A 838 53.62 -3.54 18.11
CA PRO A 838 54.59 -4.15 18.96
C PRO A 838 54.19 -5.59 19.31
N HIS A 839 55.20 -6.48 19.24
CA HIS A 839 55.11 -7.90 19.61
C HIS A 839 54.64 -8.03 21.09
N ARG A 840 53.64 -8.83 21.34
CA ARG A 840 53.29 -9.34 22.67
C ARG A 840 54.29 -10.45 23.05
N PRO A 841 54.74 -10.49 24.28
CA PRO A 841 55.56 -11.62 24.77
C PRO A 841 54.70 -12.89 24.95
N PRO A 842 55.27 -14.08 24.87
CA PRO A 842 54.56 -15.36 24.96
C PRO A 842 54.05 -15.61 26.39
N PRO A 843 52.98 -16.37 26.57
CA PRO A 843 52.45 -16.70 27.90
C PRO A 843 53.33 -17.73 28.59
N THR A 844 53.59 -17.52 29.88
CA THR A 844 54.22 -18.47 30.80
C THR A 844 53.29 -19.66 31.07
N PRO A 845 53.83 -20.88 31.21
CA PRO A 845 53.04 -22.07 31.48
C PRO A 845 52.54 -22.11 32.93
N PRO A 846 51.40 -22.76 33.22
CA PRO A 846 50.89 -22.84 34.58
C PRO A 846 51.68 -23.82 35.41
N ALA A 847 52.01 -23.40 36.63
CA ALA A 847 52.59 -24.27 37.66
C ALA A 847 51.54 -25.28 38.17
N ALA A 848 51.95 -26.49 38.30
CA ALA A 848 51.21 -27.57 38.88
C ALA A 848 51.03 -27.39 40.39
N ALA A 849 49.78 -27.50 40.84
CA ALA A 849 49.32 -28.07 42.10
C ALA A 849 47.80 -28.36 42.02
#